data_2181efb39afcd173ea0553475c466e51
#
_entry.id   2181efb39afcd173ea0553475c466e51
#
_cell.length_a   1.000
_cell.length_b   1.000
_cell.length_c   1.000
_cell.angle_alpha   90.00
_cell.angle_beta   90.00
_cell.angle_gamma   90.00
#
_symmetry.space_group_name_H-M   'P 1'
#
loop_
_entity.id
_entity.type
_entity.pdbx_description
1 polymer ?
#
loop_
_entity_poly.entity_id
_entity_poly.type
_entity_poly.pdbx_seq_one_letter_code
_entity_poly.pdbx_strand_id
1 'polypeptide(L)'
;MNIADIASLFGQDSCMKPCMVEELLTDSRLLVNPEKTLFVALRTANNDGHTYIPELIGKGVSNFIVDHIDPQWNASGDVNFIKTDDTLAALQKVGGLCRSQLNAPVVAITGSIGKTTVKELFFNCSGSGVVTRSPRSYNSQVGVPLSLWQLDPTAGVAIVEAGISRKNEMEKLAGMIRPDIGVLTVITDEHDDGFDSRRDKIEEKITLFANCHTIIYNIDDPDQEQLLHRRYPDKQLIGVHAGTGRDFTDCLCYVRKLAEVTGVKICVPQSPMRPVTRLEVIDGVNNCRIIANRLSEDPVSLCGALDFAGRQAGGNVPVSVIVDEQTAGRYCAELKQISERYGICKCHTTDLGRPDNIVKNDFHDEIIVVNTSGNTGVDKVVAILEDKQHETLMEVNLDAMVHNFNFFRSKVKPSTGIVCMLKAHGYGAGSVELARTLQEQGAAYIAVAVVDEGIELRRCGVTMPIIVLNPRVYDFRTLYLYDLEPEVYSFELLEQLSAHFAEYGEEVRFPVHLKIDTGMRRLGFLEEDMPRVAAMLSETRHIYAKTVFSHLACADEPSEDDYTLNQFAIFDRCYEILSKALPYHVKRHILNSTGIVRFPEHQYDFVRLGIGLYGIPTMYDGSMSELRNVSRLTSTVISIKHWKAGDTVGYNRRGRLTRDSVIATVPVGYADGIDRHLGYGNASFAVNGHLCPTVGSICMDICMIDVTDAVCEVGDRVEIFGDTITPQMLADTLTTIPYEILTSISPRVKRIYYRE
;
A
#
# COMPACT_ATOMS: atom_id res chain seq x y z
N MET A 1 -17.99 -18.61 -7.05
CA MET A 1 -18.01 -20.09 -7.19
C MET A 1 -19.07 -20.67 -6.27
N ASN A 2 -19.82 -21.72 -6.65
CA ASN A 2 -20.79 -22.33 -5.74
C ASN A 2 -20.07 -23.16 -4.68
N ILE A 3 -20.50 -23.09 -3.39
CA ILE A 3 -19.91 -23.89 -2.31
C ILE A 3 -19.99 -25.39 -2.57
N ALA A 4 -21.05 -25.85 -3.25
CA ALA A 4 -21.20 -27.27 -3.62
C ALA A 4 -20.10 -27.74 -4.59
N ASP A 5 -19.64 -26.88 -5.53
CA ASP A 5 -18.54 -27.21 -6.44
C ASP A 5 -17.23 -27.39 -5.67
N ILE A 6 -17.02 -26.57 -4.63
CA ILE A 6 -15.85 -26.68 -3.77
C ILE A 6 -15.94 -27.96 -2.91
N ALA A 7 -17.11 -28.19 -2.30
CA ALA A 7 -17.33 -29.37 -1.46
C ALA A 7 -17.22 -30.69 -2.22
N SER A 8 -17.53 -30.69 -3.52
CA SER A 8 -17.39 -31.88 -4.40
C SER A 8 -15.95 -32.38 -4.47
N LEU A 9 -14.94 -31.50 -4.32
CA LEU A 9 -13.51 -31.87 -4.26
C LEU A 9 -13.20 -32.81 -3.06
N PHE A 10 -14.12 -32.84 -2.08
CA PHE A 10 -14.00 -33.60 -0.84
C PHE A 10 -15.11 -34.66 -0.69
N GLY A 11 -15.97 -34.83 -1.71
CA GLY A 11 -17.09 -35.77 -1.67
C GLY A 11 -18.20 -35.37 -0.69
N GLN A 12 -18.39 -34.07 -0.40
CA GLN A 12 -19.30 -33.54 0.61
C GLN A 12 -20.36 -32.57 0.03
N ASP A 13 -20.54 -32.54 -1.28
CA ASP A 13 -21.44 -31.61 -2.00
C ASP A 13 -22.92 -31.75 -1.58
N SER A 14 -23.39 -32.97 -1.29
CA SER A 14 -24.79 -33.26 -0.93
C SER A 14 -25.21 -32.71 0.45
N CYS A 15 -24.25 -32.29 1.27
CA CYS A 15 -24.50 -31.79 2.63
C CYS A 15 -24.48 -30.26 2.73
N MET A 16 -24.18 -29.54 1.62
CA MET A 16 -23.99 -28.09 1.64
C MET A 16 -25.29 -27.34 1.38
N LYS A 17 -25.52 -26.30 2.16
CA LYS A 17 -26.54 -25.28 1.83
C LYS A 17 -26.05 -24.44 0.68
N PRO A 18 -26.89 -24.18 -0.34
CA PRO A 18 -26.48 -23.38 -1.51
C PRO A 18 -25.98 -22.00 -1.10
N CYS A 19 -24.77 -21.67 -1.48
CA CYS A 19 -24.14 -20.37 -1.29
C CYS A 19 -23.16 -20.07 -2.40
N MET A 20 -23.15 -18.83 -2.87
CA MET A 20 -22.13 -18.33 -3.79
C MET A 20 -20.97 -17.74 -3.00
N VAL A 21 -19.81 -18.37 -3.10
CA VAL A 21 -18.56 -17.88 -2.52
C VAL A 21 -17.88 -16.91 -3.48
N GLU A 22 -17.61 -15.72 -3.01
CA GLU A 22 -16.90 -14.66 -3.74
C GLU A 22 -15.52 -14.39 -3.14
N GLU A 23 -15.34 -14.67 -1.84
CA GLU A 23 -14.11 -14.45 -1.11
C GLU A 23 -13.56 -15.74 -0.49
N LEU A 24 -12.26 -15.97 -0.64
CA LEU A 24 -11.52 -17.06 -0.02
C LEU A 24 -10.52 -16.46 0.98
N LEU A 25 -10.70 -16.72 2.27
CA LEU A 25 -9.89 -16.13 3.34
C LEU A 25 -9.23 -17.17 4.23
N THR A 26 -8.04 -16.83 4.70
CA THR A 26 -7.29 -17.55 5.74
C THR A 26 -6.96 -16.67 6.94
N ASP A 27 -7.26 -15.36 6.85
CA ASP A 27 -7.04 -14.35 7.89
C ASP A 27 -8.38 -13.65 8.19
N SER A 28 -8.89 -13.83 9.43
CA SER A 28 -10.17 -13.27 9.87
C SER A 28 -10.23 -11.74 9.86
N ARG A 29 -9.08 -11.07 9.92
CA ARG A 29 -8.96 -9.61 9.88
C ARG A 29 -9.27 -9.01 8.51
N LEU A 30 -9.20 -9.82 7.46
CA LEU A 30 -9.46 -9.41 6.07
C LEU A 30 -10.93 -9.64 5.65
N LEU A 31 -11.82 -9.99 6.57
CA LEU A 31 -13.22 -10.25 6.28
C LEU A 31 -13.93 -8.98 5.77
N VAL A 32 -14.54 -9.09 4.57
CA VAL A 32 -15.27 -7.99 3.92
C VAL A 32 -16.74 -8.35 3.72
N ASN A 33 -17.04 -9.49 3.10
CA ASN A 33 -18.39 -9.96 2.81
C ASN A 33 -18.68 -11.28 3.55
N PRO A 34 -19.15 -11.24 4.79
CA PRO A 34 -19.34 -12.45 5.61
C PRO A 34 -20.18 -13.54 4.93
N GLU A 35 -21.32 -13.18 4.34
CA GLU A 35 -22.26 -14.10 3.71
C GLU A 35 -21.69 -14.83 2.48
N LYS A 36 -20.68 -14.25 1.82
CA LYS A 36 -20.06 -14.77 0.59
C LYS A 36 -18.64 -15.26 0.80
N THR A 37 -18.19 -15.32 2.02
CA THR A 37 -16.84 -15.74 2.40
C THR A 37 -16.77 -17.23 2.67
N LEU A 38 -15.72 -17.88 2.14
CA LEU A 38 -15.25 -19.20 2.57
C LEU A 38 -13.97 -19.00 3.40
N PHE A 39 -14.02 -19.30 4.67
CA PHE A 39 -12.87 -19.22 5.56
C PHE A 39 -12.17 -20.58 5.67
N VAL A 40 -10.86 -20.60 5.46
CA VAL A 40 -10.03 -21.81 5.63
C VAL A 40 -9.26 -21.70 6.93
N ALA A 41 -9.57 -22.53 7.90
CA ALA A 41 -8.94 -22.53 9.22
C ALA A 41 -7.56 -23.20 9.15
N LEU A 42 -6.53 -22.43 8.81
CA LEU A 42 -5.15 -22.94 8.76
C LEU A 42 -4.57 -23.06 10.17
N ARG A 43 -3.75 -24.10 10.36
CA ARG A 43 -2.98 -24.33 11.57
C ARG A 43 -1.49 -24.13 11.30
N THR A 44 -0.85 -23.28 12.09
CA THR A 44 0.59 -23.00 12.03
C THR A 44 1.24 -23.28 13.38
N ALA A 45 2.57 -23.21 13.48
CA ALA A 45 3.26 -23.40 14.74
C ALA A 45 2.85 -22.41 15.85
N ASN A 46 2.41 -21.20 15.46
CA ASN A 46 2.13 -20.10 16.37
C ASN A 46 0.67 -19.65 16.37
N ASN A 47 -0.21 -20.20 15.50
CA ASN A 47 -1.59 -19.78 15.39
C ASN A 47 -2.48 -20.91 14.89
N ASP A 48 -3.72 -20.98 15.42
CA ASP A 48 -4.77 -21.92 15.00
C ASP A 48 -5.99 -21.14 14.51
N GLY A 49 -6.24 -21.17 13.20
CA GLY A 49 -7.38 -20.50 12.57
C GLY A 49 -8.74 -20.92 13.09
N HIS A 50 -8.86 -22.11 13.69
CA HIS A 50 -10.11 -22.60 14.24
C HIS A 50 -10.61 -21.77 15.44
N THR A 51 -9.71 -21.10 16.15
CA THR A 51 -10.06 -20.23 17.29
C THR A 51 -10.91 -19.02 16.89
N TYR A 52 -10.87 -18.62 15.63
CA TYR A 52 -11.63 -17.47 15.11
C TYR A 52 -13.02 -17.84 14.59
N ILE A 53 -13.35 -19.13 14.44
CA ILE A 53 -14.63 -19.60 13.87
C ILE A 53 -15.86 -19.06 14.63
N PRO A 54 -15.92 -19.10 15.97
CA PRO A 54 -17.10 -18.59 16.70
C PRO A 54 -17.33 -17.08 16.42
N GLU A 55 -16.27 -16.29 16.37
CA GLU A 55 -16.35 -14.87 16.04
C GLU A 55 -16.84 -14.64 14.61
N LEU A 56 -16.30 -15.41 13.66
CA LEU A 56 -16.66 -15.31 12.24
C LEU A 56 -18.12 -15.71 11.99
N ILE A 57 -18.63 -16.74 12.68
CA ILE A 57 -20.06 -17.11 12.64
C ILE A 57 -20.91 -15.97 13.19
N GLY A 58 -20.49 -15.37 14.32
CA GLY A 58 -21.15 -14.20 14.89
C GLY A 58 -21.21 -12.99 13.96
N LYS A 59 -20.24 -12.86 13.03
CA LYS A 59 -20.18 -11.84 11.98
C LYS A 59 -20.96 -12.23 10.71
N GLY A 60 -21.53 -13.44 10.64
CA GLY A 60 -22.35 -13.91 9.51
C GLY A 60 -21.62 -14.78 8.48
N VAL A 61 -20.39 -15.21 8.74
CA VAL A 61 -19.71 -16.19 7.87
C VAL A 61 -20.38 -17.56 8.06
N SER A 62 -20.74 -18.16 6.94
CA SER A 62 -21.48 -19.44 6.93
C SER A 62 -20.74 -20.58 6.23
N ASN A 63 -19.53 -20.38 5.72
CA ASN A 63 -18.79 -21.42 4.97
C ASN A 63 -17.36 -21.54 5.49
N PHE A 64 -16.96 -22.75 5.90
CA PHE A 64 -15.66 -23.04 6.50
C PHE A 64 -15.03 -24.31 5.94
N ILE A 65 -13.70 -24.30 5.76
CA ILE A 65 -12.87 -25.51 5.60
C ILE A 65 -12.12 -25.73 6.91
N VAL A 66 -12.30 -26.90 7.53
CA VAL A 66 -11.80 -27.22 8.87
C VAL A 66 -11.24 -28.64 8.94
N ASP A 67 -10.35 -28.92 9.89
CA ASP A 67 -9.87 -30.27 10.19
C ASP A 67 -10.76 -30.99 11.21
N HIS A 68 -11.48 -30.26 12.04
CA HIS A 68 -12.47 -30.78 13.00
C HIS A 68 -13.66 -29.83 13.08
N ILE A 69 -14.79 -30.35 13.59
CA ILE A 69 -16.01 -29.57 13.83
C ILE A 69 -16.33 -29.64 15.32
N ASP A 70 -16.33 -28.50 16.01
CA ASP A 70 -16.84 -28.40 17.36
C ASP A 70 -18.38 -28.38 17.31
N PRO A 71 -19.09 -29.21 18.08
CA PRO A 71 -20.54 -29.23 18.13
C PRO A 71 -21.18 -27.86 18.44
N GLN A 72 -20.46 -26.98 19.15
CA GLN A 72 -20.94 -25.64 19.51
C GLN A 72 -20.99 -24.69 18.31
N TRP A 73 -20.20 -24.92 17.24
CA TRP A 73 -20.15 -24.03 16.08
C TRP A 73 -21.39 -24.11 15.20
N ASN A 74 -22.16 -25.17 15.24
CA ASN A 74 -23.32 -25.41 14.36
C ASN A 74 -24.63 -25.57 15.11
N ALA A 75 -24.83 -24.86 16.22
CA ALA A 75 -26.02 -24.98 17.05
C ALA A 75 -27.33 -24.60 16.31
N SER A 76 -27.26 -23.68 15.29
CA SER A 76 -28.40 -23.30 14.45
C SER A 76 -28.60 -24.20 13.22
N GLY A 77 -27.63 -25.02 12.86
CA GLY A 77 -27.64 -25.81 11.63
C GLY A 77 -27.50 -24.98 10.33
N ASP A 78 -27.06 -23.71 10.41
CA ASP A 78 -27.02 -22.79 9.28
C ASP A 78 -25.62 -22.60 8.65
N VAL A 79 -24.62 -23.32 9.14
CA VAL A 79 -23.22 -23.21 8.75
C VAL A 79 -22.79 -24.42 7.93
N ASN A 80 -22.11 -24.17 6.82
CA ASN A 80 -21.47 -25.16 5.97
C ASN A 80 -20.04 -25.45 6.47
N PHE A 81 -19.73 -26.70 6.78
CA PHE A 81 -18.38 -27.15 7.13
C PHE A 81 -17.91 -28.20 6.12
N ILE A 82 -16.82 -27.90 5.43
CA ILE A 82 -16.07 -28.86 4.62
C ILE A 82 -14.96 -29.40 5.50
N LYS A 83 -15.10 -30.66 5.93
CA LYS A 83 -14.11 -31.30 6.81
C LYS A 83 -13.01 -31.97 5.98
N THR A 84 -11.77 -31.80 6.39
CA THR A 84 -10.59 -32.39 5.74
C THR A 84 -9.51 -32.71 6.78
N ASP A 85 -8.60 -33.63 6.50
CA ASP A 85 -7.48 -33.93 7.41
C ASP A 85 -6.36 -32.90 7.34
N ASP A 86 -6.30 -32.12 6.24
CA ASP A 86 -5.28 -31.08 6.00
C ASP A 86 -5.91 -29.87 5.31
N THR A 87 -6.11 -28.81 6.08
CA THR A 87 -6.74 -27.56 5.59
C THR A 87 -5.85 -26.81 4.59
N LEU A 88 -4.51 -26.94 4.67
CA LEU A 88 -3.60 -26.37 3.68
C LEU A 88 -3.70 -27.09 2.33
N ALA A 89 -3.71 -28.43 2.37
CA ALA A 89 -3.92 -29.23 1.17
C ALA A 89 -5.31 -28.99 0.55
N ALA A 90 -6.31 -28.73 1.39
CA ALA A 90 -7.64 -28.34 0.94
C ALA A 90 -7.64 -26.97 0.23
N LEU A 91 -7.00 -25.97 0.79
CA LEU A 91 -6.80 -24.66 0.18
C LEU A 91 -6.12 -24.79 -1.20
N GLN A 92 -5.10 -25.64 -1.30
CA GLN A 92 -4.37 -25.91 -2.55
C GLN A 92 -5.26 -26.58 -3.61
N LYS A 93 -6.14 -27.51 -3.20
CA LYS A 93 -7.13 -28.12 -4.13
C LYS A 93 -8.11 -27.07 -4.65
N VAL A 94 -8.59 -26.17 -3.79
CA VAL A 94 -9.46 -25.05 -4.22
C VAL A 94 -8.73 -24.16 -5.23
N GLY A 95 -7.47 -23.81 -4.98
CA GLY A 95 -6.64 -23.07 -5.94
C GLY A 95 -6.48 -23.79 -7.28
N GLY A 96 -6.28 -25.11 -7.25
CA GLY A 96 -6.22 -25.94 -8.46
C GLY A 96 -7.54 -25.99 -9.25
N LEU A 97 -8.70 -25.94 -8.57
CA LEU A 97 -10.01 -25.79 -9.19
C LEU A 97 -10.12 -24.43 -9.91
N CYS A 98 -9.71 -23.34 -9.27
CA CYS A 98 -9.69 -22.02 -9.90
C CYS A 98 -8.82 -22.01 -11.15
N ARG A 99 -7.62 -22.63 -11.10
CA ARG A 99 -6.73 -22.79 -12.27
C ARG A 99 -7.43 -23.51 -13.43
N SER A 100 -8.26 -24.50 -13.14
CA SER A 100 -8.97 -25.26 -14.18
C SER A 100 -10.05 -24.43 -14.91
N GLN A 101 -10.49 -23.32 -14.34
CA GLN A 101 -11.46 -22.40 -14.95
C GLN A 101 -10.80 -21.31 -15.81
N LEU A 102 -9.46 -21.17 -15.74
CA LEU A 102 -8.72 -20.22 -16.56
C LEU A 102 -8.46 -20.84 -17.95
N ASN A 103 -9.00 -20.21 -18.98
CA ASN A 103 -8.76 -20.61 -20.38
C ASN A 103 -7.52 -19.92 -20.98
N ALA A 104 -7.07 -18.82 -20.37
CA ALA A 104 -5.91 -18.07 -20.80
C ALA A 104 -4.59 -18.82 -20.50
N PRO A 105 -3.52 -18.62 -21.31
CA PRO A 105 -2.19 -19.09 -20.97
C PRO A 105 -1.75 -18.57 -19.60
N VAL A 106 -1.18 -19.46 -18.78
CA VAL A 106 -0.66 -19.13 -17.47
C VAL A 106 0.85 -19.06 -17.49
N VAL A 107 1.38 -17.91 -17.15
CA VAL A 107 2.80 -17.66 -16.96
C VAL A 107 3.14 -17.83 -15.48
N ALA A 108 4.10 -18.69 -15.15
CA ALA A 108 4.62 -18.79 -13.79
C ALA A 108 6.03 -18.20 -13.72
N ILE A 109 6.26 -17.33 -12.73
CA ILE A 109 7.55 -16.71 -12.48
C ILE A 109 8.14 -17.25 -11.19
N THR A 110 9.38 -17.73 -11.23
CA THR A 110 10.17 -18.06 -10.04
C THR A 110 11.60 -17.52 -10.16
N GLY A 111 12.31 -17.50 -9.05
CA GLY A 111 13.68 -17.00 -8.93
C GLY A 111 13.93 -16.50 -7.50
N SER A 112 15.09 -15.90 -7.23
CA SER A 112 15.35 -15.18 -5.99
C SER A 112 14.97 -13.69 -6.15
N ILE A 113 15.52 -13.02 -7.15
CA ILE A 113 15.33 -11.58 -7.41
C ILE A 113 14.58 -11.37 -8.73
N GLY A 114 13.79 -10.28 -8.83
CA GLY A 114 13.14 -9.82 -10.06
C GLY A 114 11.74 -10.40 -10.31
N LYS A 115 11.28 -11.42 -9.59
CA LYS A 115 9.96 -12.05 -9.78
C LYS A 115 8.81 -11.05 -9.81
N THR A 116 8.63 -10.34 -8.70
CA THR A 116 7.56 -9.35 -8.54
C THR A 116 7.73 -8.19 -9.52
N THR A 117 8.97 -7.77 -9.77
CA THR A 117 9.26 -6.69 -10.73
C THR A 117 8.85 -7.06 -12.14
N VAL A 118 9.22 -8.25 -12.62
CA VAL A 118 8.83 -8.73 -13.96
C VAL A 118 7.32 -8.87 -14.08
N LYS A 119 6.66 -9.43 -13.04
CA LYS A 119 5.19 -9.57 -12.98
C LYS A 119 4.49 -8.21 -13.10
N GLU A 120 4.89 -7.25 -12.24
CA GLU A 120 4.28 -5.92 -12.22
C GLU A 120 4.56 -5.12 -13.50
N LEU A 121 5.78 -5.20 -14.03
CA LEU A 121 6.13 -4.55 -15.29
C LEU A 121 5.33 -5.10 -16.46
N PHE A 122 5.22 -6.43 -16.58
CA PHE A 122 4.45 -7.04 -17.67
C PHE A 122 2.97 -6.63 -17.59
N PHE A 123 2.38 -6.64 -16.40
CA PHE A 123 1.02 -6.18 -16.19
C PHE A 123 0.84 -4.70 -16.53
N ASN A 124 1.74 -3.82 -16.05
CA ASN A 124 1.62 -2.39 -16.25
C ASN A 124 1.91 -1.95 -17.68
N CYS A 125 2.82 -2.66 -18.38
CA CYS A 125 3.10 -2.40 -19.79
C CYS A 125 2.02 -2.95 -20.74
N SER A 126 1.12 -3.80 -20.25
CA SER A 126 0.02 -4.38 -21.01
C SER A 126 -1.22 -3.47 -20.97
N GLY A 127 -2.07 -3.56 -21.97
CA GLY A 127 -3.35 -2.85 -21.95
C GLY A 127 -4.28 -3.35 -20.83
N SER A 128 -5.18 -2.48 -20.35
CA SER A 128 -6.17 -2.83 -19.31
C SER A 128 -7.01 -4.05 -19.71
N GLY A 129 -7.14 -5.03 -18.79
CA GLY A 129 -7.91 -6.26 -19.00
C GLY A 129 -7.24 -7.33 -19.87
N VAL A 130 -6.05 -7.07 -20.42
CA VAL A 130 -5.30 -8.06 -21.23
C VAL A 130 -4.59 -9.08 -20.36
N VAL A 131 -4.02 -8.64 -19.24
CA VAL A 131 -3.27 -9.48 -18.30
C VAL A 131 -3.93 -9.46 -16.94
N THR A 132 -4.10 -10.62 -16.31
CA THR A 132 -4.42 -10.76 -14.89
C THR A 132 -3.20 -11.28 -14.15
N ARG A 133 -3.01 -10.88 -12.87
CA ARG A 133 -1.82 -11.27 -12.11
C ARG A 133 -2.13 -11.65 -10.68
N SER A 134 -1.24 -12.44 -10.07
CA SER A 134 -1.26 -12.65 -8.62
C SER A 134 -1.12 -11.32 -7.89
N PRO A 135 -2.02 -11.03 -6.94
CA PRO A 135 -1.92 -9.82 -6.12
C PRO A 135 -0.73 -9.95 -5.17
N ARG A 136 -0.12 -8.81 -4.82
CA ARG A 136 0.98 -8.76 -3.84
C ARG A 136 2.13 -9.72 -4.20
N SER A 137 2.91 -10.12 -3.21
CA SER A 137 3.90 -11.21 -3.31
C SER A 137 3.33 -12.53 -2.79
N TYR A 138 2.08 -12.87 -3.17
CA TYR A 138 1.42 -14.13 -2.79
C TYR A 138 2.02 -15.30 -3.58
N ASN A 139 3.22 -15.71 -3.20
CA ASN A 139 4.04 -16.71 -3.89
C ASN A 139 4.26 -18.01 -3.12
N SER A 140 3.79 -18.09 -1.86
CA SER A 140 3.97 -19.24 -0.96
C SER A 140 2.92 -20.33 -1.14
N GLN A 141 3.03 -21.43 -0.36
CA GLN A 141 2.07 -22.53 -0.32
C GLN A 141 0.64 -22.08 0.03
N VAL A 142 0.48 -20.97 0.76
CA VAL A 142 -0.81 -20.34 1.09
C VAL A 142 -1.15 -19.23 0.09
N GLY A 143 -0.16 -18.45 -0.31
CA GLY A 143 -0.37 -17.27 -1.17
C GLY A 143 -0.79 -17.64 -2.60
N VAL A 144 -0.22 -18.69 -3.18
CA VAL A 144 -0.54 -19.10 -4.57
C VAL A 144 -2.00 -19.51 -4.73
N PRO A 145 -2.62 -20.38 -3.91
CA PRO A 145 -4.05 -20.69 -4.04
C PRO A 145 -4.95 -19.46 -3.87
N LEU A 146 -4.62 -18.55 -2.96
CA LEU A 146 -5.34 -17.27 -2.81
C LEU A 146 -5.18 -16.38 -4.05
N SER A 147 -4.01 -16.41 -4.69
CA SER A 147 -3.77 -15.71 -5.96
C SER A 147 -4.64 -16.27 -7.08
N LEU A 148 -4.66 -17.60 -7.25
CA LEU A 148 -5.46 -18.26 -8.29
C LEU A 148 -6.95 -17.97 -8.15
N TRP A 149 -7.46 -17.83 -6.93
CA TRP A 149 -8.84 -17.42 -6.66
C TRP A 149 -9.16 -16.02 -7.19
N GLN A 150 -8.20 -15.09 -7.15
CA GLN A 150 -8.39 -13.68 -7.50
C GLN A 150 -8.12 -13.35 -8.98
N LEU A 151 -7.64 -14.31 -9.77
CA LEU A 151 -7.37 -14.08 -11.19
C LEU A 151 -8.67 -13.89 -11.98
N ASP A 152 -8.67 -12.93 -12.89
CA ASP A 152 -9.79 -12.72 -13.81
C ASP A 152 -9.80 -13.82 -14.89
N PRO A 153 -10.83 -14.67 -14.94
CA PRO A 153 -10.92 -15.75 -15.92
C PRO A 153 -11.15 -15.25 -17.37
N THR A 154 -11.49 -13.98 -17.56
CA THR A 154 -11.73 -13.35 -18.87
C THR A 154 -10.48 -12.70 -19.46
N ALA A 155 -9.39 -12.58 -18.70
CA ALA A 155 -8.13 -12.01 -19.17
C ALA A 155 -7.47 -12.86 -20.25
N GLY A 156 -6.71 -12.22 -21.14
CA GLY A 156 -5.99 -12.91 -22.22
C GLY A 156 -4.77 -13.70 -21.76
N VAL A 157 -4.12 -13.30 -20.66
CA VAL A 157 -2.96 -13.96 -20.05
C VAL A 157 -3.06 -13.85 -18.53
N ALA A 158 -2.73 -14.92 -17.82
CA ALA A 158 -2.60 -14.92 -16.36
C ALA A 158 -1.13 -15.07 -15.96
N ILE A 159 -0.68 -14.29 -14.96
CA ILE A 159 0.69 -14.34 -14.47
C ILE A 159 0.73 -14.58 -12.96
N VAL A 160 1.45 -15.63 -12.53
CA VAL A 160 1.52 -16.11 -11.15
C VAL A 160 2.96 -16.17 -10.68
N GLU A 161 3.22 -15.60 -9.52
CA GLU A 161 4.52 -15.68 -8.85
C GLU A 161 4.57 -16.92 -7.95
N ALA A 162 5.68 -17.71 -8.02
CA ALA A 162 5.91 -18.89 -7.20
C ALA A 162 7.25 -18.80 -6.47
N GLY A 163 7.20 -18.89 -5.15
CA GLY A 163 8.34 -18.87 -4.24
C GLY A 163 8.37 -20.08 -3.33
N ILE A 164 9.58 -20.51 -2.96
CA ILE A 164 9.82 -21.64 -2.05
C ILE A 164 10.91 -21.29 -1.06
N SER A 165 10.86 -21.94 0.10
CA SER A 165 11.86 -21.84 1.15
C SER A 165 12.53 -23.17 1.46
N ARG A 166 11.95 -24.29 1.02
CA ARG A 166 12.43 -25.67 1.32
C ARG A 166 12.28 -26.57 0.11
N LYS A 167 13.01 -27.70 0.12
CA LYS A 167 12.88 -28.78 -0.87
C LYS A 167 11.47 -29.39 -0.84
N ASN A 168 11.01 -29.87 -1.99
CA ASN A 168 9.69 -30.51 -2.24
C ASN A 168 8.48 -29.55 -2.09
N GLU A 169 8.69 -28.23 -2.03
CA GLU A 169 7.60 -27.24 -2.04
C GLU A 169 7.18 -26.89 -3.47
N MET A 170 8.12 -26.86 -4.42
CA MET A 170 7.84 -26.43 -5.78
C MET A 170 6.96 -27.40 -6.56
N GLU A 171 7.07 -28.70 -6.30
CA GLU A 171 6.23 -29.71 -6.95
C GLU A 171 4.73 -29.50 -6.67
N LYS A 172 4.39 -29.12 -5.41
CA LYS A 172 3.02 -28.80 -5.03
C LYS A 172 2.50 -27.57 -5.76
N LEU A 173 3.34 -26.52 -5.85
CA LEU A 173 2.99 -25.30 -6.59
C LEU A 173 2.85 -25.58 -8.09
N ALA A 174 3.74 -26.37 -8.69
CA ALA A 174 3.69 -26.76 -10.09
C ALA A 174 2.41 -27.53 -10.43
N GLY A 175 2.00 -28.47 -9.56
CA GLY A 175 0.76 -29.23 -9.71
C GLY A 175 -0.50 -28.37 -9.63
N MET A 176 -0.46 -27.29 -8.85
CA MET A 176 -1.56 -26.36 -8.67
C MET A 176 -1.63 -25.34 -9.81
N ILE A 177 -0.51 -24.65 -10.12
CA ILE A 177 -0.44 -23.59 -11.14
C ILE A 177 -0.57 -24.16 -12.55
N ARG A 178 0.07 -25.31 -12.84
CA ARG A 178 0.13 -25.94 -14.17
C ARG A 178 0.41 -24.89 -15.26
N PRO A 179 1.58 -24.23 -15.21
CA PRO A 179 1.88 -23.12 -16.11
C PRO A 179 2.16 -23.60 -17.54
N ASP A 180 1.76 -22.76 -18.50
CA ASP A 180 2.04 -22.97 -19.92
C ASP A 180 3.41 -22.39 -20.31
N ILE A 181 3.79 -21.28 -19.67
CA ILE A 181 5.04 -20.55 -19.90
C ILE A 181 5.74 -20.36 -18.55
N GLY A 182 7.04 -20.63 -18.50
CA GLY A 182 7.89 -20.45 -17.32
C GLY A 182 8.82 -19.25 -17.47
N VAL A 183 9.07 -18.54 -16.37
CA VAL A 183 10.12 -17.51 -16.29
C VAL A 183 10.99 -17.79 -15.08
N LEU A 184 12.27 -18.03 -15.32
CA LEU A 184 13.30 -18.18 -14.28
C LEU A 184 14.11 -16.89 -14.21
N THR A 185 13.88 -16.12 -13.17
CA THR A 185 14.66 -14.90 -12.94
C THR A 185 16.00 -15.21 -12.23
N VAL A 186 16.70 -14.21 -11.78
CA VAL A 186 18.02 -14.39 -11.15
C VAL A 186 17.90 -15.22 -9.86
N ILE A 187 18.80 -16.18 -9.68
CA ILE A 187 18.95 -17.00 -8.47
C ILE A 187 20.14 -16.49 -7.67
N THR A 188 19.89 -16.18 -6.41
CA THR A 188 20.91 -15.81 -5.43
C THR A 188 20.93 -16.80 -4.27
N ASP A 189 21.84 -16.59 -3.34
CA ASP A 189 21.96 -17.42 -2.13
C ASP A 189 20.91 -17.10 -1.04
N GLU A 190 19.89 -16.29 -1.36
CA GLU A 190 18.75 -16.03 -0.46
C GLU A 190 17.98 -17.32 -0.12
N HIS A 191 17.62 -17.49 1.17
CA HIS A 191 16.89 -18.65 1.69
C HIS A 191 17.60 -19.99 1.50
N ASP A 192 18.92 -20.03 1.62
CA ASP A 192 19.71 -21.25 1.43
C ASP A 192 19.61 -22.24 2.60
N ASP A 193 19.04 -21.85 3.75
CA ASP A 193 18.83 -22.73 4.91
C ASP A 193 17.99 -23.99 4.60
N GLY A 194 17.25 -23.98 3.50
CA GLY A 194 16.47 -25.11 3.03
C GLY A 194 17.10 -25.93 1.90
N PHE A 195 18.32 -25.57 1.45
CA PHE A 195 18.99 -26.18 0.29
C PHE A 195 20.45 -26.47 0.59
N ASP A 196 20.96 -27.56 0.04
CA ASP A 196 22.35 -27.98 0.25
C ASP A 196 23.34 -27.18 -0.62
N SER A 197 22.87 -26.62 -1.73
CA SER A 197 23.64 -25.82 -2.66
C SER A 197 22.75 -24.91 -3.52
N ARG A 198 23.35 -23.85 -4.11
CA ARG A 198 22.68 -23.01 -5.11
C ARG A 198 22.15 -23.85 -6.29
N ARG A 199 22.88 -24.88 -6.70
CA ARG A 199 22.49 -25.77 -7.78
C ARG A 199 21.24 -26.59 -7.43
N ASP A 200 21.14 -27.11 -6.21
CA ASP A 200 19.92 -27.77 -5.70
C ASP A 200 18.73 -26.84 -5.67
N LYS A 201 18.96 -25.59 -5.31
CA LYS A 201 17.91 -24.55 -5.32
C LYS A 201 17.39 -24.26 -6.73
N ILE A 202 18.29 -24.21 -7.73
CA ILE A 202 17.88 -24.07 -9.13
C ILE A 202 17.09 -25.31 -9.55
N GLU A 203 17.57 -26.53 -9.24
CA GLU A 203 16.89 -27.79 -9.58
C GLU A 203 15.49 -27.87 -8.98
N GLU A 204 15.31 -27.43 -7.73
CA GLU A 204 13.99 -27.36 -7.10
C GLU A 204 13.10 -26.35 -7.80
N LYS A 205 13.60 -25.11 -8.05
CA LYS A 205 12.80 -24.05 -8.68
C LYS A 205 12.36 -24.37 -10.10
N ILE A 206 13.21 -25.01 -10.91
CA ILE A 206 12.84 -25.41 -12.29
C ILE A 206 11.79 -26.51 -12.32
N THR A 207 11.52 -27.21 -11.20
CA THR A 207 10.41 -28.17 -11.10
C THR A 207 9.06 -27.53 -11.43
N LEU A 208 8.91 -26.23 -11.18
CA LEU A 208 7.73 -25.44 -11.56
C LEU A 208 7.37 -25.59 -13.05
N PHE A 209 8.36 -25.79 -13.90
CA PHE A 209 8.21 -25.75 -15.36
C PHE A 209 7.90 -27.11 -15.99
N ALA A 210 7.56 -28.12 -15.19
CA ALA A 210 7.29 -29.47 -15.71
C ALA A 210 6.26 -29.47 -16.83
N ASN A 211 5.22 -28.65 -16.76
CA ASN A 211 4.13 -28.56 -17.74
C ASN A 211 4.31 -27.44 -18.77
N CYS A 212 5.32 -26.58 -18.67
CA CYS A 212 5.54 -25.48 -19.61
C CYS A 212 5.98 -26.03 -20.97
N HIS A 213 5.54 -25.39 -22.05
CA HIS A 213 6.10 -25.58 -23.38
C HIS A 213 7.26 -24.63 -23.70
N THR A 214 7.28 -23.47 -23.07
CA THR A 214 8.31 -22.43 -23.23
C THR A 214 8.85 -21.99 -21.89
N ILE A 215 10.18 -21.83 -21.78
CA ILE A 215 10.84 -21.34 -20.57
C ILE A 215 11.78 -20.20 -20.95
N ILE A 216 11.60 -19.04 -20.30
CA ILE A 216 12.47 -17.87 -20.43
C ILE A 216 13.39 -17.84 -19.21
N TYR A 217 14.70 -17.72 -19.41
CA TYR A 217 15.69 -17.81 -18.34
C TYR A 217 16.85 -16.84 -18.54
N ASN A 218 17.65 -16.59 -17.50
CA ASN A 218 18.85 -15.76 -17.59
C ASN A 218 20.02 -16.56 -18.19
N ILE A 219 20.43 -16.22 -19.42
CA ILE A 219 21.55 -16.87 -20.11
C ILE A 219 22.92 -16.45 -19.53
N ASP A 220 22.98 -15.35 -18.76
CA ASP A 220 24.19 -14.91 -18.07
C ASP A 220 24.53 -15.80 -16.87
N ASP A 221 23.65 -16.76 -16.52
CA ASP A 221 23.83 -17.75 -15.46
C ASP A 221 24.06 -19.15 -16.05
N PRO A 222 25.32 -19.64 -16.13
CA PRO A 222 25.63 -20.92 -16.75
C PRO A 222 25.00 -22.13 -16.06
N ASP A 223 24.71 -22.07 -14.74
CA ASP A 223 24.07 -23.15 -14.02
C ASP A 223 22.59 -23.26 -14.42
N GLN A 224 21.90 -22.14 -14.61
CA GLN A 224 20.52 -22.15 -15.12
C GLN A 224 20.46 -22.78 -16.51
N GLU A 225 21.31 -22.34 -17.41
CA GLU A 225 21.37 -22.85 -18.78
C GLU A 225 21.63 -24.36 -18.79
N GLN A 226 22.67 -24.81 -18.08
CA GLN A 226 23.04 -26.24 -18.06
C GLN A 226 21.93 -27.11 -17.47
N LEU A 227 21.32 -26.70 -16.36
CA LEU A 227 20.29 -27.47 -15.67
C LEU A 227 18.99 -27.54 -16.46
N LEU A 228 18.57 -26.43 -17.09
CA LEU A 228 17.38 -26.38 -17.94
C LEU A 228 17.55 -27.27 -19.17
N HIS A 229 18.67 -27.16 -19.90
CA HIS A 229 18.93 -28.02 -21.08
C HIS A 229 19.01 -29.51 -20.73
N ARG A 230 19.56 -29.84 -19.54
CA ARG A 230 19.62 -31.23 -19.06
C ARG A 230 18.22 -31.78 -18.74
N ARG A 231 17.38 -30.98 -18.04
CA ARG A 231 16.09 -31.43 -17.51
C ARG A 231 14.97 -31.37 -18.54
N TYR A 232 15.03 -30.39 -19.44
CA TYR A 232 13.98 -30.07 -20.40
C TYR A 232 14.51 -29.92 -21.83
N PRO A 233 15.17 -30.96 -22.40
CA PRO A 233 15.76 -30.87 -23.73
C PRO A 233 14.76 -30.67 -24.87
N ASP A 234 13.49 -31.08 -24.67
CA ASP A 234 12.43 -31.02 -25.68
C ASP A 234 11.56 -29.74 -25.58
N LYS A 235 11.84 -28.86 -24.63
CA LYS A 235 11.09 -27.61 -24.46
C LYS A 235 11.77 -26.44 -25.18
N GLN A 236 10.96 -25.45 -25.52
CA GLN A 236 11.48 -24.20 -26.07
C GLN A 236 12.17 -23.38 -24.93
N LEU A 237 13.50 -23.35 -24.95
CA LEU A 237 14.30 -22.58 -23.99
C LEU A 237 14.74 -21.27 -24.63
N ILE A 238 14.43 -20.14 -23.98
CA ILE A 238 14.71 -18.78 -24.49
C ILE A 238 15.58 -18.06 -23.47
N GLY A 239 16.84 -17.86 -23.81
CA GLY A 239 17.79 -17.08 -22.98
C GLY A 239 17.57 -15.58 -23.16
N VAL A 240 17.64 -14.83 -22.06
CA VAL A 240 17.69 -13.38 -22.04
C VAL A 240 18.89 -12.90 -21.25
N HIS A 241 19.53 -11.81 -21.67
CA HIS A 241 20.59 -11.15 -20.90
C HIS A 241 19.98 -10.25 -19.84
N ALA A 242 19.89 -10.75 -18.61
CA ALA A 242 19.21 -10.09 -17.50
C ALA A 242 20.17 -9.67 -16.37
N GLY A 243 21.47 -9.73 -16.60
CA GLY A 243 22.48 -9.27 -15.66
C GLY A 243 22.23 -9.73 -14.22
N THR A 244 22.10 -8.79 -13.29
CA THR A 244 21.82 -9.07 -11.89
C THR A 244 20.34 -9.23 -11.57
N GLY A 245 19.43 -8.94 -12.53
CA GLY A 245 17.98 -8.96 -12.35
C GLY A 245 17.42 -7.86 -11.43
N ARG A 246 18.25 -6.89 -11.08
CA ARG A 246 17.92 -5.82 -10.13
C ARG A 246 17.50 -4.53 -10.81
N ASP A 247 18.06 -4.27 -11.97
CA ASP A 247 17.75 -3.07 -12.71
C ASP A 247 16.46 -3.24 -13.54
N PHE A 248 15.78 -2.13 -13.76
CA PHE A 248 14.62 -2.07 -14.64
C PHE A 248 14.92 -2.67 -16.02
N THR A 249 16.11 -2.35 -16.57
CA THR A 249 16.55 -2.85 -17.87
C THR A 249 16.69 -4.36 -17.89
N ASP A 250 17.23 -4.95 -16.81
CA ASP A 250 17.38 -6.40 -16.62
C ASP A 250 15.99 -7.08 -16.63
N CYS A 251 15.06 -6.57 -15.82
CA CYS A 251 13.69 -7.10 -15.76
C CYS A 251 12.91 -6.89 -17.06
N LEU A 252 13.17 -5.79 -17.77
CA LEU A 252 12.52 -5.48 -19.04
C LEU A 252 12.87 -6.48 -20.16
N CYS A 253 14.05 -7.11 -20.10
CA CYS A 253 14.40 -8.17 -21.05
C CYS A 253 13.42 -9.36 -20.97
N TYR A 254 13.03 -9.77 -19.75
CA TYR A 254 12.00 -10.79 -19.56
C TYR A 254 10.63 -10.32 -20.06
N VAL A 255 10.24 -9.08 -19.76
CA VAL A 255 8.95 -8.50 -20.15
C VAL A 255 8.78 -8.45 -21.67
N ARG A 256 9.81 -7.99 -22.37
CA ARG A 256 9.81 -7.97 -23.85
C ARG A 256 9.68 -9.37 -24.43
N LYS A 257 10.39 -10.33 -23.85
CA LYS A 257 10.34 -11.71 -24.32
C LYS A 257 9.01 -12.38 -24.00
N LEU A 258 8.42 -12.10 -22.82
CA LEU A 258 7.05 -12.52 -22.49
C LEU A 258 6.03 -11.96 -23.47
N ALA A 259 6.15 -10.68 -23.84
CA ALA A 259 5.27 -10.05 -24.83
C ALA A 259 5.33 -10.74 -26.20
N GLU A 260 6.54 -11.09 -26.66
CA GLU A 260 6.71 -11.86 -27.91
C GLU A 260 6.05 -13.24 -27.83
N VAL A 261 6.29 -13.99 -26.74
CA VAL A 261 5.80 -15.36 -26.58
C VAL A 261 4.29 -15.41 -26.38
N THR A 262 3.71 -14.44 -25.66
CA THR A 262 2.27 -14.39 -25.38
C THR A 262 1.47 -13.65 -26.44
N GLY A 263 2.12 -12.92 -27.35
CA GLY A 263 1.46 -12.05 -28.32
C GLY A 263 0.84 -10.78 -27.74
N VAL A 264 1.10 -10.49 -26.46
CA VAL A 264 0.59 -9.28 -25.78
C VAL A 264 1.36 -8.05 -26.27
N LYS A 265 0.62 -7.05 -26.74
CA LYS A 265 1.22 -5.76 -27.07
C LYS A 265 1.56 -5.01 -25.78
N ILE A 266 2.81 -4.61 -25.63
CA ILE A 266 3.28 -3.83 -24.49
C ILE A 266 3.68 -2.41 -24.93
N CYS A 267 3.37 -1.45 -24.08
CA CYS A 267 3.88 -0.08 -24.19
C CYS A 267 4.91 0.10 -23.06
N VAL A 268 6.18 0.09 -23.42
CA VAL A 268 7.26 0.23 -22.44
C VAL A 268 7.50 1.73 -22.19
N PRO A 269 7.41 2.21 -20.93
CA PRO A 269 7.76 3.59 -20.59
C PRO A 269 9.20 3.90 -20.99
N GLN A 270 9.45 5.03 -21.63
CA GLN A 270 10.80 5.43 -22.05
C GLN A 270 11.71 5.83 -20.89
N SER A 271 11.15 6.10 -19.72
CA SER A 271 11.93 6.35 -18.51
C SER A 271 12.00 5.08 -17.67
N PRO A 272 13.18 4.69 -17.15
CA PRO A 272 13.27 3.58 -16.27
C PRO A 272 12.41 3.87 -15.02
N MET A 273 11.33 3.11 -14.86
CA MET A 273 10.75 2.94 -13.53
C MET A 273 11.89 2.40 -12.69
N ARG A 274 12.44 3.23 -11.81
CA ARG A 274 13.50 2.77 -10.91
C ARG A 274 12.90 1.63 -10.09
N PRO A 275 13.59 0.48 -10.00
CA PRO A 275 13.16 -0.56 -9.08
C PRO A 275 12.94 0.07 -7.72
N VAL A 276 11.92 -0.41 -7.02
CA VAL A 276 11.66 -0.02 -5.64
C VAL A 276 12.93 -0.26 -4.85
N THR A 277 13.77 0.77 -4.70
CA THR A 277 14.87 0.70 -3.76
C THR A 277 14.22 0.77 -2.39
N ARG A 278 14.07 -0.37 -1.73
CA ARG A 278 13.72 -0.44 -0.30
C ARG A 278 14.89 0.04 0.57
N LEU A 279 15.63 1.02 0.06
CA LEU A 279 16.67 1.74 0.78
C LEU A 279 16.07 3.05 1.26
N GLU A 280 15.89 3.15 2.54
CA GLU A 280 15.40 4.35 3.21
C GLU A 280 16.57 5.16 3.73
N VAL A 281 16.57 6.47 3.51
CA VAL A 281 17.57 7.39 4.05
C VAL A 281 16.97 8.15 5.22
N ILE A 282 17.61 8.03 6.39
CA ILE A 282 17.13 8.59 7.66
C ILE A 282 18.26 9.42 8.27
N ASP A 283 17.94 10.57 8.83
CA ASP A 283 18.91 11.36 9.59
C ASP A 283 19.22 10.66 10.92
N GLY A 284 20.50 10.41 11.16
CA GLY A 284 21.01 9.73 12.35
C GLY A 284 21.64 10.67 13.34
N VAL A 285 21.89 10.15 14.55
CA VAL A 285 22.58 10.88 15.62
C VAL A 285 23.96 11.39 15.17
N ASN A 286 24.47 12.45 15.79
CA ASN A 286 25.82 13.01 15.60
C ASN A 286 26.16 13.29 14.12
N ASN A 287 25.21 13.89 13.38
CA ASN A 287 25.36 14.23 11.97
C ASN A 287 25.60 13.01 11.06
N CYS A 288 25.20 11.82 11.49
CA CYS A 288 25.21 10.61 10.66
C CYS A 288 24.01 10.57 9.72
N ARG A 289 24.14 9.79 8.65
CA ARG A 289 23.04 9.45 7.77
C ARG A 289 22.87 7.94 7.73
N ILE A 290 21.67 7.45 8.03
CA ILE A 290 21.36 6.02 8.05
C ILE A 290 20.77 5.62 6.71
N ILE A 291 21.28 4.56 6.11
CA ILE A 291 20.69 3.89 4.96
C ILE A 291 20.15 2.55 5.44
N ALA A 292 18.84 2.48 5.65
CA ALA A 292 18.16 1.26 6.04
C ALA A 292 17.92 0.37 4.83
N ASN A 293 18.60 -0.80 4.77
CA ASN A 293 18.40 -1.76 3.71
C ASN A 293 17.24 -2.71 4.07
N ARG A 294 16.09 -2.47 3.47
CA ARG A 294 14.87 -3.27 3.66
C ARG A 294 14.61 -4.28 2.54
N LEU A 295 15.62 -4.52 1.69
CA LEU A 295 15.51 -5.48 0.59
C LEU A 295 15.74 -6.91 1.09
N SER A 296 16.91 -7.16 1.59
CA SER A 296 17.38 -8.47 2.09
C SER A 296 18.71 -8.30 2.83
N GLU A 297 19.01 -9.22 3.72
CA GLU A 297 20.29 -9.27 4.44
C GLU A 297 21.45 -9.82 3.60
N ASP A 298 21.20 -10.33 2.38
CA ASP A 298 22.22 -10.97 1.54
C ASP A 298 23.36 -10.03 1.09
N PRO A 299 24.56 -10.58 0.78
CA PRO A 299 25.72 -9.78 0.37
C PRO A 299 25.48 -8.93 -0.88
N VAL A 300 24.65 -9.37 -1.81
CA VAL A 300 24.38 -8.64 -3.07
C VAL A 300 23.48 -7.44 -2.79
N SER A 301 22.49 -7.58 -1.89
CA SER A 301 21.65 -6.47 -1.42
C SER A 301 22.49 -5.45 -0.67
N LEU A 302 23.42 -5.90 0.18
CA LEU A 302 24.36 -5.03 0.88
C LEU A 302 25.26 -4.26 -0.09
N CYS A 303 25.80 -4.90 -1.13
CA CYS A 303 26.58 -4.20 -2.17
C CYS A 303 25.74 -3.10 -2.85
N GLY A 304 24.47 -3.35 -3.16
CA GLY A 304 23.58 -2.35 -3.72
C GLY A 304 23.34 -1.16 -2.78
N ALA A 305 23.21 -1.42 -1.48
CA ALA A 305 23.09 -0.37 -0.47
C ALA A 305 24.39 0.43 -0.32
N LEU A 306 25.55 -0.22 -0.40
CA LEU A 306 26.87 0.42 -0.37
C LEU A 306 27.16 1.25 -1.62
N ASP A 307 26.79 0.78 -2.81
CA ASP A 307 26.84 1.58 -4.04
C ASP A 307 25.99 2.85 -3.92
N PHE A 308 24.82 2.73 -3.29
CA PHE A 308 23.98 3.88 -3.01
C PHE A 308 24.60 4.83 -1.98
N ALA A 309 25.16 4.28 -0.88
CA ALA A 309 25.88 5.03 0.14
C ALA A 309 27.08 5.79 -0.46
N GLY A 310 27.89 5.14 -1.29
CA GLY A 310 29.03 5.76 -1.98
C GLY A 310 28.64 6.95 -2.85
N ARG A 311 27.51 6.85 -3.58
CA ARG A 311 26.97 7.98 -4.35
C ARG A 311 26.52 9.14 -3.47
N GLN A 312 25.96 8.85 -2.27
CA GLN A 312 25.57 9.88 -1.30
C GLN A 312 26.77 10.52 -0.59
N ALA A 313 27.83 9.75 -0.37
CA ALA A 313 29.05 10.21 0.31
C ALA A 313 29.90 11.19 -0.52
N GLY A 314 29.78 11.19 -1.84
CA GLY A 314 30.60 12.04 -2.72
C GLY A 314 32.11 11.82 -2.57
N GLY A 315 32.53 10.68 -2.03
CA GLY A 315 33.93 10.26 -1.85
C GLY A 315 34.63 10.75 -0.57
N ASN A 316 33.99 11.60 0.25
CA ASN A 316 34.62 12.22 1.42
C ASN A 316 34.03 11.85 2.78
N VAL A 317 32.93 11.10 2.80
CA VAL A 317 32.23 10.72 4.03
C VAL A 317 32.50 9.24 4.34
N PRO A 318 32.92 8.89 5.56
CA PRO A 318 33.12 7.49 5.96
C PRO A 318 31.82 6.69 5.84
N VAL A 319 31.93 5.40 5.51
CA VAL A 319 30.79 4.48 5.46
C VAL A 319 31.02 3.36 6.45
N SER A 320 30.05 3.13 7.33
CA SER A 320 30.02 2.01 8.28
C SER A 320 28.84 1.09 7.98
N VAL A 321 28.94 -0.17 8.38
CA VAL A 321 27.88 -1.17 8.20
C VAL A 321 27.49 -1.76 9.54
N ILE A 322 26.19 -1.95 9.77
CA ILE A 322 25.68 -2.71 10.92
C ILE A 322 24.94 -3.93 10.38
N VAL A 323 25.35 -5.09 10.86
CA VAL A 323 24.73 -6.40 10.60
C VAL A 323 24.34 -7.07 11.92
N ASP A 324 23.39 -7.98 11.92
CA ASP A 324 23.13 -8.83 13.08
C ASP A 324 24.05 -10.07 13.12
N GLU A 325 24.09 -10.74 14.30
CA GLU A 325 24.92 -11.92 14.50
C GLU A 325 24.60 -13.06 13.52
N GLN A 326 23.34 -13.22 13.13
CA GLN A 326 22.93 -14.25 12.19
C GLN A 326 23.47 -13.94 10.78
N THR A 327 23.33 -12.71 10.32
CA THR A 327 23.88 -12.23 9.05
C THR A 327 25.40 -12.30 9.04
N ALA A 328 26.05 -11.86 10.12
CA ALA A 328 27.50 -11.94 10.27
C ALA A 328 28.02 -13.36 10.26
N GLY A 329 27.34 -14.29 10.94
CA GLY A 329 27.71 -15.72 10.96
C GLY A 329 27.54 -16.41 9.62
N ARG A 330 26.46 -16.07 8.89
CA ARG A 330 26.13 -16.66 7.58
C ARG A 330 27.07 -16.18 6.47
N TYR A 331 27.42 -14.90 6.45
CA TYR A 331 28.14 -14.25 5.35
C TYR A 331 29.54 -13.72 5.76
N CYS A 332 30.21 -14.34 6.73
CA CYS A 332 31.43 -13.84 7.29
C CYS A 332 32.58 -13.62 6.25
N ALA A 333 32.71 -14.53 5.30
CA ALA A 333 33.75 -14.43 4.25
C ALA A 333 33.44 -13.33 3.24
N GLU A 334 32.17 -13.24 2.84
CA GLU A 334 31.65 -12.25 1.88
C GLU A 334 31.70 -10.84 2.49
N LEU A 335 31.31 -10.68 3.74
CA LEU A 335 31.37 -9.40 4.46
C LEU A 335 32.79 -8.87 4.56
N LYS A 336 33.78 -9.74 4.75
CA LYS A 336 35.19 -9.36 4.76
C LYS A 336 35.65 -8.84 3.39
N GLN A 337 35.30 -9.55 2.31
CA GLN A 337 35.63 -9.13 0.94
C GLN A 337 34.91 -7.81 0.57
N ILE A 338 33.64 -7.65 0.97
CA ILE A 338 32.87 -6.44 0.76
C ILE A 338 33.48 -5.27 1.52
N SER A 339 33.88 -5.46 2.79
CA SER A 339 34.57 -4.45 3.60
C SER A 339 35.86 -3.95 2.93
N GLU A 340 36.68 -4.87 2.42
CA GLU A 340 37.91 -4.53 1.70
C GLU A 340 37.60 -3.78 0.38
N ARG A 341 36.62 -4.25 -0.38
CA ARG A 341 36.25 -3.68 -1.68
C ARG A 341 35.70 -2.25 -1.58
N TYR A 342 34.85 -1.99 -0.59
CA TYR A 342 34.18 -0.69 -0.43
C TYR A 342 34.85 0.26 0.54
N GLY A 343 35.97 -0.17 1.15
CA GLY A 343 36.71 0.64 2.15
C GLY A 343 35.85 0.97 3.36
N ILE A 344 35.06 0.02 3.85
CA ILE A 344 34.16 0.21 5.00
C ILE A 344 34.99 0.51 6.24
N CYS A 345 34.71 1.64 6.90
CA CYS A 345 35.47 2.10 8.07
C CYS A 345 35.24 1.20 9.28
N LYS A 346 33.97 0.76 9.50
CA LYS A 346 33.61 -0.08 10.64
C LYS A 346 32.48 -1.05 10.19
N CYS A 347 32.60 -2.31 10.60
CA CYS A 347 31.54 -3.29 10.48
C CYS A 347 31.14 -3.72 11.90
N HIS A 348 29.94 -3.30 12.34
CA HIS A 348 29.39 -3.61 13.65
C HIS A 348 28.47 -4.81 13.56
N THR A 349 28.62 -5.73 14.51
CA THR A 349 27.69 -6.87 14.67
C THR A 349 26.85 -6.66 15.91
N THR A 350 25.53 -6.84 15.80
CA THR A 350 24.61 -6.64 16.92
C THR A 350 23.72 -7.85 17.15
N ASP A 351 23.37 -8.13 18.42
CA ASP A 351 22.29 -9.05 18.79
C ASP A 351 20.95 -8.30 18.74
N LEU A 352 20.07 -8.71 17.84
CA LEU A 352 18.72 -8.11 17.71
C LEU A 352 17.81 -8.37 18.91
N GLY A 353 18.14 -9.33 19.78
CA GLY A 353 17.45 -9.58 21.05
C GLY A 353 17.84 -8.54 22.12
N ARG A 354 19.09 -8.05 22.07
CA ARG A 354 19.65 -7.04 22.99
C ARG A 354 20.65 -6.15 22.23
N PRO A 355 20.18 -5.16 21.48
CA PRO A 355 21.05 -4.30 20.68
C PRO A 355 21.82 -3.25 21.52
N ASP A 356 22.07 -3.54 22.81
CA ASP A 356 22.74 -2.64 23.76
C ASP A 356 24.20 -2.33 23.40
N ASN A 357 24.80 -3.12 22.50
CA ASN A 357 26.15 -2.89 21.97
C ASN A 357 26.22 -1.80 20.88
N ILE A 358 25.07 -1.26 20.46
CA ILE A 358 25.04 -0.11 19.56
C ILE A 358 25.05 1.17 20.42
N VAL A 359 26.22 1.79 20.52
CA VAL A 359 26.41 3.03 21.29
C VAL A 359 26.35 4.22 20.34
N LYS A 360 25.41 5.15 20.57
CA LYS A 360 25.22 6.34 19.73
C LYS A 360 26.50 7.17 19.52
N ASN A 361 27.33 7.24 20.54
CA ASN A 361 28.58 8.01 20.52
C ASN A 361 29.71 7.36 19.73
N ASP A 362 29.53 6.15 19.18
CA ASP A 362 30.53 5.49 18.32
C ASP A 362 30.43 5.94 16.87
N PHE A 363 29.36 6.67 16.51
CA PHE A 363 29.04 7.10 15.15
C PHE A 363 29.00 8.63 15.07
N HIS A 364 29.80 9.20 14.16
CA HIS A 364 29.92 10.64 13.93
C HIS A 364 30.25 10.95 12.47
N ASP A 365 29.53 11.89 11.87
CA ASP A 365 29.82 12.43 10.53
C ASP A 365 29.99 11.33 9.45
N GLU A 366 29.24 10.22 9.53
CA GLU A 366 29.36 9.07 8.66
C GLU A 366 28.03 8.59 8.08
N ILE A 367 28.10 7.77 7.04
CA ILE A 367 26.95 7.06 6.51
C ILE A 367 26.91 5.65 7.10
N ILE A 368 25.80 5.28 7.72
CA ILE A 368 25.60 3.98 8.37
C ILE A 368 24.65 3.15 7.52
N VAL A 369 25.13 2.07 6.92
CA VAL A 369 24.27 1.11 6.21
C VAL A 369 23.82 0.04 7.20
N VAL A 370 22.51 -0.05 7.43
CA VAL A 370 21.90 -1.07 8.29
C VAL A 370 21.40 -2.22 7.43
N ASN A 371 21.97 -3.41 7.62
CA ASN A 371 21.70 -4.62 6.84
C ASN A 371 21.54 -5.83 7.78
N THR A 372 20.36 -6.01 8.35
CA THR A 372 20.06 -7.05 9.34
C THR A 372 18.98 -7.99 8.86
N SER A 373 18.86 -9.15 9.50
CA SER A 373 17.85 -10.15 9.19
C SER A 373 16.43 -9.61 9.46
N GLY A 374 15.67 -9.47 8.38
CA GLY A 374 14.28 -8.99 8.37
C GLY A 374 14.10 -7.50 8.69
N ASN A 375 12.99 -6.95 8.27
CA ASN A 375 12.67 -5.52 8.47
C ASN A 375 12.59 -5.12 9.95
N THR A 376 12.10 -6.00 10.82
CA THR A 376 12.04 -5.75 12.28
C THR A 376 13.44 -5.54 12.88
N GLY A 377 14.46 -6.24 12.36
CA GLY A 377 15.85 -6.04 12.77
C GLY A 377 16.36 -4.65 12.38
N VAL A 378 16.12 -4.25 11.13
CA VAL A 378 16.43 -2.91 10.63
C VAL A 378 15.77 -1.84 11.49
N ASP A 379 14.48 -2.00 11.83
CA ASP A 379 13.72 -1.03 12.63
C ASP A 379 14.31 -0.85 14.04
N LYS A 380 14.74 -1.94 14.68
CA LYS A 380 15.37 -1.87 16.01
C LYS A 380 16.66 -1.06 16.00
N VAL A 381 17.52 -1.30 15.01
CA VAL A 381 18.80 -0.58 14.86
C VAL A 381 18.56 0.88 14.51
N VAL A 382 17.67 1.16 13.58
CA VAL A 382 17.28 2.52 13.18
C VAL A 382 16.73 3.28 14.38
N ALA A 383 15.85 2.71 15.18
CA ALA A 383 15.26 3.36 16.36
C ALA A 383 16.31 3.80 17.40
N ILE A 384 17.47 3.11 17.49
CA ILE A 384 18.57 3.51 18.36
C ILE A 384 19.36 4.67 17.76
N LEU A 385 19.70 4.61 16.48
CA LEU A 385 20.62 5.54 15.82
C LEU A 385 19.95 6.76 15.20
N GLU A 386 18.64 6.74 15.07
CA GLU A 386 17.89 7.86 14.53
C GLU A 386 17.98 9.08 15.46
N ASP A 387 18.22 10.25 14.86
CA ASP A 387 18.19 11.51 15.60
C ASP A 387 16.73 11.90 15.93
N LYS A 388 16.26 11.47 17.09
CA LYS A 388 14.95 11.84 17.64
C LYS A 388 15.04 13.23 18.25
N GLN A 389 14.91 14.25 17.44
CA GLN A 389 14.97 15.64 17.94
C GLN A 389 13.61 16.18 18.40
N HIS A 390 12.51 15.50 18.10
CA HIS A 390 11.17 16.00 18.43
C HIS A 390 10.37 14.96 19.21
N GLU A 391 9.82 15.34 20.36
CA GLU A 391 8.99 14.48 21.21
C GLU A 391 7.52 14.45 20.76
N THR A 392 7.13 15.34 19.83
CA THR A 392 5.80 15.35 19.23
C THR A 392 5.77 14.43 18.03
N LEU A 393 4.85 13.46 18.04
CA LEU A 393 4.74 12.37 17.08
C LEU A 393 3.35 12.29 16.49
N MET A 394 3.26 12.02 15.19
CA MET A 394 2.04 11.61 14.52
C MET A 394 2.07 10.11 14.32
N GLU A 395 1.32 9.38 15.09
CA GLU A 395 1.18 7.93 14.97
C GLU A 395 0.10 7.59 13.97
N VAL A 396 0.41 6.70 13.02
CA VAL A 396 -0.47 6.32 11.92
C VAL A 396 -0.70 4.82 11.94
N ASN A 397 -1.93 4.42 12.23
CA ASN A 397 -2.36 3.02 12.29
C ASN A 397 -2.73 2.53 10.88
N LEU A 398 -1.85 1.74 10.27
CA LEU A 398 -2.08 1.19 8.93
C LEU A 398 -3.18 0.12 8.91
N ASP A 399 -3.37 -0.63 10.01
CA ASP A 399 -4.43 -1.64 10.06
C ASP A 399 -5.82 -1.00 10.23
N ALA A 400 -5.91 0.13 10.95
CA ALA A 400 -7.13 0.94 10.98
C ALA A 400 -7.47 1.48 9.59
N MET A 401 -6.48 1.95 8.83
CA MET A 401 -6.69 2.40 7.45
C MET A 401 -7.16 1.26 6.54
N VAL A 402 -6.57 0.08 6.65
CA VAL A 402 -6.99 -1.12 5.90
C VAL A 402 -8.41 -1.52 6.28
N HIS A 403 -8.76 -1.47 7.57
CA HIS A 403 -10.12 -1.69 8.04
C HIS A 403 -11.10 -0.73 7.38
N ASN A 404 -10.82 0.58 7.39
CA ASN A 404 -11.67 1.59 6.77
C ASN A 404 -11.78 1.39 5.25
N PHE A 405 -10.67 1.10 4.58
CA PHE A 405 -10.69 0.77 3.15
C PHE A 405 -11.61 -0.42 2.87
N ASN A 406 -11.54 -1.49 3.68
CA ASN A 406 -12.37 -2.67 3.53
C ASN A 406 -13.84 -2.40 3.87
N PHE A 407 -14.13 -1.54 4.86
CA PHE A 407 -15.49 -1.07 5.13
C PHE A 407 -16.13 -0.45 3.88
N PHE A 408 -15.42 0.45 3.19
CA PHE A 408 -15.94 1.04 1.94
C PHE A 408 -15.96 0.03 0.78
N ARG A 409 -14.99 -0.88 0.72
CA ARG A 409 -14.99 -1.97 -0.28
C ARG A 409 -16.23 -2.85 -0.15
N SER A 410 -16.70 -3.13 1.06
CA SER A 410 -17.93 -3.91 1.30
C SER A 410 -19.21 -3.22 0.81
N LYS A 411 -19.17 -1.89 0.65
CA LYS A 411 -20.32 -1.09 0.16
C LYS A 411 -20.37 -0.98 -1.35
N VAL A 412 -19.32 -1.39 -2.08
CA VAL A 412 -19.25 -1.28 -3.54
C VAL A 412 -19.32 -2.66 -4.20
N LYS A 413 -19.76 -2.66 -5.46
CA LYS A 413 -19.78 -3.88 -6.28
C LYS A 413 -18.34 -4.39 -6.53
N PRO A 414 -18.12 -5.70 -6.67
CA PRO A 414 -16.81 -6.24 -6.97
C PRO A 414 -16.15 -5.67 -8.24
N SER A 415 -16.96 -5.24 -9.21
CA SER A 415 -16.51 -4.61 -10.46
C SER A 415 -16.16 -3.13 -10.32
N THR A 416 -16.52 -2.49 -9.21
CA THR A 416 -16.29 -1.06 -8.99
C THR A 416 -14.95 -0.85 -8.28
N GLY A 417 -14.03 -0.12 -8.92
CA GLY A 417 -12.73 0.20 -8.35
C GLY A 417 -12.81 1.35 -7.33
N ILE A 418 -11.88 1.37 -6.39
CA ILE A 418 -11.77 2.46 -5.40
C ILE A 418 -10.55 3.32 -5.73
N VAL A 419 -10.78 4.62 -5.92
CA VAL A 419 -9.75 5.65 -6.03
C VAL A 419 -9.51 6.24 -4.64
N CYS A 420 -8.31 6.08 -4.09
CA CYS A 420 -7.96 6.58 -2.77
C CYS A 420 -7.31 7.96 -2.84
N MET A 421 -7.80 8.90 -2.02
CA MET A 421 -7.29 10.27 -1.99
C MET A 421 -6.12 10.39 -1.03
N LEU A 422 -4.91 10.67 -1.54
CA LEU A 422 -3.68 10.87 -0.74
C LEU A 422 -3.09 12.28 -0.88
N LYS A 423 -3.90 13.25 -1.29
CA LYS A 423 -3.49 14.65 -1.41
C LYS A 423 -3.12 15.26 -0.07
N ALA A 424 -2.41 16.39 -0.09
CA ALA A 424 -1.96 17.12 1.08
C ALA A 424 -1.14 16.21 2.03
N HIS A 425 -0.13 15.56 1.46
CA HIS A 425 0.75 14.63 2.20
C HIS A 425 -0.05 13.53 2.94
N GLY A 426 -0.99 12.86 2.23
CA GLY A 426 -1.85 11.85 2.82
C GLY A 426 -2.74 12.40 3.94
N TYR A 427 -3.35 13.58 3.74
CA TYR A 427 -4.10 14.30 4.79
C TYR A 427 -3.27 14.48 6.07
N GLY A 428 -1.98 14.83 5.92
CA GLY A 428 -1.06 14.99 7.03
C GLY A 428 -0.46 13.71 7.60
N ALA A 429 -1.00 12.55 7.27
CA ALA A 429 -0.55 11.25 7.79
C ALA A 429 0.71 10.69 7.08
N GLY A 430 1.17 11.35 6.00
CA GLY A 430 2.25 10.85 5.14
C GLY A 430 1.73 10.03 3.97
N SER A 431 2.27 10.28 2.76
CA SER A 431 1.71 9.69 1.54
C SER A 431 2.28 8.31 1.20
N VAL A 432 3.56 8.08 1.46
CA VAL A 432 4.31 6.94 0.91
C VAL A 432 3.86 5.60 1.50
N GLU A 433 3.84 5.48 2.82
CA GLU A 433 3.46 4.22 3.48
C GLU A 433 1.97 3.91 3.30
N LEU A 434 1.12 4.96 3.28
CA LEU A 434 -0.29 4.80 2.95
C LEU A 434 -0.47 4.29 1.51
N ALA A 435 0.24 4.89 0.55
CA ALA A 435 0.19 4.47 -0.85
C ALA A 435 0.62 3.01 -1.04
N ARG A 436 1.72 2.60 -0.40
CA ARG A 436 2.20 1.21 -0.42
C ARG A 436 1.15 0.26 0.15
N THR A 437 0.60 0.60 1.31
CA THR A 437 -0.43 -0.21 1.95
C THR A 437 -1.69 -0.33 1.07
N LEU A 438 -2.16 0.77 0.47
CA LEU A 438 -3.32 0.76 -0.42
C LEU A 438 -3.05 -0.01 -1.74
N GLN A 439 -1.86 0.10 -2.28
CA GLN A 439 -1.43 -0.71 -3.42
C GLN A 439 -1.49 -2.20 -3.08
N GLU A 440 -1.02 -2.59 -1.90
CA GLU A 440 -1.13 -3.97 -1.39
C GLU A 440 -2.58 -4.41 -1.20
N GLN A 441 -3.48 -3.51 -0.80
CA GLN A 441 -4.91 -3.80 -0.65
C GLN A 441 -5.68 -3.83 -1.97
N GLY A 442 -5.03 -3.51 -3.10
CA GLY A 442 -5.66 -3.55 -4.42
C GLY A 442 -6.57 -2.34 -4.68
N ALA A 443 -6.25 -1.17 -4.14
CA ALA A 443 -6.88 0.08 -4.57
C ALA A 443 -6.66 0.27 -6.08
N ALA A 444 -7.67 0.78 -6.79
CA ALA A 444 -7.61 0.92 -8.24
C ALA A 444 -6.71 2.09 -8.68
N TYR A 445 -6.76 3.19 -7.92
CA TYR A 445 -6.01 4.42 -8.16
C TYR A 445 -5.65 5.11 -6.86
N ILE A 446 -4.57 5.88 -6.89
CA ILE A 446 -4.32 6.98 -5.96
C ILE A 446 -4.62 8.29 -6.67
N ALA A 447 -5.18 9.26 -5.95
CA ALA A 447 -5.33 10.63 -6.44
C ALA A 447 -4.60 11.60 -5.52
N VAL A 448 -3.73 12.41 -6.10
CA VAL A 448 -2.94 13.46 -5.44
C VAL A 448 -3.38 14.85 -5.92
N ALA A 449 -3.03 15.89 -5.18
CA ALA A 449 -3.42 17.25 -5.57
C ALA A 449 -2.52 17.82 -6.66
N VAL A 450 -1.21 17.66 -6.53
CA VAL A 450 -0.20 18.28 -7.39
C VAL A 450 0.81 17.25 -7.90
N VAL A 451 1.52 17.62 -8.97
CA VAL A 451 2.48 16.73 -9.65
C VAL A 451 3.62 16.30 -8.71
N ASP A 452 4.09 17.19 -7.83
CA ASP A 452 5.18 16.90 -6.90
C ASP A 452 4.85 15.75 -5.94
N GLU A 453 3.61 15.67 -5.46
CA GLU A 453 3.15 14.54 -4.63
C GLU A 453 3.21 13.22 -5.41
N GLY A 454 2.80 13.24 -6.68
CA GLY A 454 2.89 12.07 -7.57
C GLY A 454 4.33 11.64 -7.85
N ILE A 455 5.23 12.60 -8.06
CA ILE A 455 6.68 12.35 -8.25
C ILE A 455 7.27 11.71 -7.01
N GLU A 456 6.95 12.21 -5.81
CA GLU A 456 7.41 11.65 -4.55
C GLU A 456 7.00 10.17 -4.43
N LEU A 457 5.73 9.86 -4.66
CA LEU A 457 5.22 8.49 -4.64
C LEU A 457 5.95 7.59 -5.64
N ARG A 458 6.18 8.06 -6.88
CA ARG A 458 6.92 7.30 -7.90
C ARG A 458 8.37 7.07 -7.50
N ARG A 459 9.06 8.08 -6.95
CA ARG A 459 10.43 7.96 -6.45
C ARG A 459 10.54 6.97 -5.29
N CYS A 460 9.50 6.85 -4.49
CA CYS A 460 9.39 5.88 -3.41
C CYS A 460 8.85 4.50 -3.86
N GLY A 461 8.70 4.28 -5.17
CA GLY A 461 8.39 2.97 -5.75
C GLY A 461 6.93 2.58 -5.80
N VAL A 462 6.00 3.51 -5.66
CA VAL A 462 4.57 3.28 -5.90
C VAL A 462 4.34 3.09 -7.39
N THR A 463 3.78 1.96 -7.81
CA THR A 463 3.59 1.57 -9.21
C THR A 463 2.14 1.65 -9.67
N MET A 464 1.17 1.67 -8.76
CA MET A 464 -0.24 1.79 -9.11
C MET A 464 -0.55 3.11 -9.83
N PRO A 465 -1.62 3.18 -10.66
CA PRO A 465 -1.98 4.40 -11.37
C PRO A 465 -2.23 5.59 -10.43
N ILE A 466 -1.76 6.78 -10.81
CA ILE A 466 -1.88 8.02 -10.02
C ILE A 466 -2.56 9.10 -10.84
N ILE A 467 -3.69 9.60 -10.33
CA ILE A 467 -4.41 10.76 -10.87
C ILE A 467 -3.88 12.03 -10.20
N VAL A 468 -3.54 13.04 -11.01
CA VAL A 468 -3.14 14.38 -10.53
C VAL A 468 -4.29 15.35 -10.76
N LEU A 469 -4.86 15.90 -9.67
CA LEU A 469 -6.06 16.75 -9.71
C LEU A 469 -5.76 18.21 -10.11
N ASN A 470 -4.53 18.67 -9.98
CA ASN A 470 -4.07 19.95 -10.46
C ASN A 470 -2.74 19.78 -11.22
N PRO A 471 -2.82 19.39 -12.51
CA PRO A 471 -1.66 19.01 -13.29
C PRO A 471 -0.91 20.21 -13.89
N ARG A 472 -1.15 21.44 -13.45
CA ARG A 472 -0.43 22.61 -13.97
C ARG A 472 1.05 22.48 -13.68
N VAL A 473 1.82 22.30 -14.73
CA VAL A 473 3.28 22.21 -14.72
C VAL A 473 3.84 23.08 -15.84
N TYR A 474 5.07 23.53 -15.68
CA TYR A 474 5.78 24.26 -16.74
C TYR A 474 6.11 23.35 -17.93
N ASP A 475 6.20 22.03 -17.70
CA ASP A 475 6.55 21.03 -18.70
C ASP A 475 5.74 19.74 -18.49
N PHE A 476 4.82 19.43 -19.39
CA PHE A 476 4.01 18.20 -19.36
C PHE A 476 4.83 16.93 -19.57
N ARG A 477 6.08 17.04 -20.02
CA ARG A 477 7.03 15.92 -20.07
C ARG A 477 7.14 15.21 -18.72
N THR A 478 7.03 15.95 -17.64
CA THR A 478 7.05 15.40 -16.28
C THR A 478 5.92 14.39 -16.03
N LEU A 479 4.71 14.66 -16.55
CA LEU A 479 3.58 13.72 -16.45
C LEU A 479 3.91 12.39 -17.13
N TYR A 480 4.51 12.47 -18.31
CA TYR A 480 4.94 11.29 -19.07
C TYR A 480 6.08 10.52 -18.38
N LEU A 481 7.12 11.25 -17.94
CA LEU A 481 8.29 10.64 -17.30
C LEU A 481 7.97 9.88 -16.02
N TYR A 482 6.96 10.32 -15.27
CA TYR A 482 6.54 9.71 -13.99
C TYR A 482 5.23 8.95 -14.11
N ASP A 483 4.69 8.74 -15.32
CA ASP A 483 3.42 8.04 -15.55
C ASP A 483 2.30 8.56 -14.62
N LEU A 484 2.07 9.88 -14.67
CA LEU A 484 1.06 10.58 -13.87
C LEU A 484 -0.09 11.01 -14.77
N GLU A 485 -1.31 10.56 -14.45
CA GLU A 485 -2.50 10.77 -15.26
C GLU A 485 -3.21 12.07 -14.86
N PRO A 486 -3.27 13.11 -15.73
CA PRO A 486 -3.80 14.42 -15.35
C PRO A 486 -5.33 14.49 -15.37
N GLU A 487 -5.91 15.21 -14.41
CA GLU A 487 -7.26 15.78 -14.51
C GLU A 487 -7.28 16.88 -15.59
N VAL A 488 -8.31 16.89 -16.43
CA VAL A 488 -8.52 17.92 -17.45
C VAL A 488 -9.88 18.57 -17.23
N TYR A 489 -9.87 19.87 -16.97
CA TYR A 489 -11.03 20.65 -16.56
C TYR A 489 -11.30 21.90 -17.41
N SER A 490 -10.49 22.14 -18.44
CA SER A 490 -10.65 23.29 -19.34
C SER A 490 -10.19 22.97 -20.75
N PHE A 491 -10.70 23.72 -21.74
CA PHE A 491 -10.30 23.60 -23.13
C PHE A 491 -8.81 23.93 -23.33
N GLU A 492 -8.33 24.96 -22.65
CA GLU A 492 -6.92 25.36 -22.71
C GLU A 492 -6.00 24.20 -22.31
N LEU A 493 -6.29 23.53 -21.20
CA LEU A 493 -5.50 22.40 -20.73
C LEU A 493 -5.59 21.20 -21.68
N LEU A 494 -6.79 20.93 -22.22
CA LEU A 494 -7.01 19.87 -23.20
C LEU A 494 -6.20 20.09 -24.48
N GLU A 495 -6.19 21.33 -25.01
CA GLU A 495 -5.43 21.74 -26.19
C GLU A 495 -3.92 21.64 -25.95
N GLN A 496 -3.44 22.15 -24.81
CA GLN A 496 -2.01 22.12 -24.45
C GLN A 496 -1.49 20.69 -24.32
N LEU A 497 -2.23 19.80 -23.63
CA LEU A 497 -1.85 18.39 -23.51
C LEU A 497 -1.86 17.68 -24.87
N SER A 498 -2.89 17.92 -25.68
CA SER A 498 -2.95 17.32 -27.03
C SER A 498 -1.78 17.76 -27.91
N ALA A 499 -1.44 19.07 -27.91
CA ALA A 499 -0.33 19.60 -28.64
C ALA A 499 1.03 19.04 -28.14
N HIS A 500 1.22 18.99 -26.83
CA HIS A 500 2.45 18.47 -26.24
C HIS A 500 2.69 17.01 -26.60
N PHE A 501 1.68 16.15 -26.46
CA PHE A 501 1.82 14.72 -26.75
C PHE A 501 1.89 14.41 -28.25
N ALA A 502 1.49 15.34 -29.13
CA ALA A 502 1.72 15.22 -30.56
C ALA A 502 3.21 15.19 -30.92
N GLU A 503 4.07 15.81 -30.11
CA GLU A 503 5.53 15.83 -30.33
C GLU A 503 6.19 14.45 -30.08
N TYR A 504 5.52 13.53 -29.37
CA TYR A 504 6.04 12.20 -29.03
C TYR A 504 5.81 11.13 -30.12
N GLY A 505 5.16 11.50 -31.21
CA GLY A 505 4.88 10.62 -32.34
C GLY A 505 3.50 9.96 -32.32
N GLU A 506 3.12 9.35 -33.44
CA GLU A 506 1.76 8.81 -33.66
C GLU A 506 1.40 7.60 -32.77
N GLU A 507 2.39 6.94 -32.16
CA GLU A 507 2.19 5.75 -31.33
C GLU A 507 1.84 6.08 -29.87
N VAL A 508 2.06 7.33 -29.41
CA VAL A 508 1.80 7.72 -28.04
C VAL A 508 0.37 8.21 -27.89
N ARG A 509 -0.38 7.54 -27.03
CA ARG A 509 -1.75 7.90 -26.66
C ARG A 509 -1.87 8.02 -25.15
N PHE A 510 -1.80 9.26 -24.63
CA PHE A 510 -1.70 9.54 -23.21
C PHE A 510 -3.07 9.61 -22.54
N PRO A 511 -3.28 8.95 -21.36
CA PRO A 511 -4.55 8.95 -20.64
C PRO A 511 -4.81 10.28 -19.94
N VAL A 512 -6.06 10.74 -19.98
CA VAL A 512 -6.53 11.91 -19.24
C VAL A 512 -7.84 11.62 -18.53
N HIS A 513 -8.12 12.34 -17.44
CA HIS A 513 -9.34 12.23 -16.64
C HIS A 513 -10.17 13.50 -16.78
N LEU A 514 -11.31 13.41 -17.48
CA LEU A 514 -12.14 14.58 -17.75
C LEU A 514 -12.95 14.96 -16.51
N LYS A 515 -12.84 16.22 -16.10
CA LYS A 515 -13.68 16.77 -15.03
C LYS A 515 -14.90 17.47 -15.60
N ILE A 516 -16.07 17.10 -15.08
CA ILE A 516 -17.34 17.76 -15.35
C ILE A 516 -17.79 18.53 -14.12
N ASP A 517 -18.23 19.75 -14.29
CA ASP A 517 -18.91 20.52 -13.25
C ASP A 517 -20.43 20.30 -13.34
N THR A 518 -20.94 19.47 -12.45
CA THR A 518 -22.36 19.18 -12.34
C THR A 518 -23.08 20.03 -11.29
N GLY A 519 -22.37 21.01 -10.68
CA GLY A 519 -22.94 21.87 -9.67
C GLY A 519 -22.00 22.28 -8.54
N MET A 520 -20.79 21.70 -8.43
CA MET A 520 -19.78 22.12 -7.44
C MET A 520 -19.24 23.53 -7.72
N ARG A 521 -19.30 23.99 -8.98
CA ARG A 521 -18.92 25.33 -9.46
C ARG A 521 -17.49 25.72 -9.10
N ARG A 522 -16.56 24.76 -9.26
CA ARG A 522 -15.16 24.95 -8.94
C ARG A 522 -14.26 24.76 -10.16
N LEU A 523 -14.28 23.59 -10.76
CA LEU A 523 -13.52 23.22 -11.97
C LEU A 523 -14.33 22.19 -12.75
N GLY A 524 -14.15 22.17 -14.08
CA GLY A 524 -14.76 21.18 -14.98
C GLY A 524 -15.50 21.79 -16.14
N PHE A 525 -15.74 20.98 -17.15
CA PHE A 525 -16.56 21.33 -18.30
C PHE A 525 -18.04 21.34 -17.91
N LEU A 526 -18.80 22.28 -18.45
CA LEU A 526 -20.25 22.34 -18.30
C LEU A 526 -20.94 21.35 -19.24
N GLU A 527 -22.23 21.07 -19.04
CA GLU A 527 -23.02 20.22 -19.92
C GLU A 527 -23.01 20.75 -21.37
N GLU A 528 -23.09 22.06 -21.55
CA GLU A 528 -23.06 22.75 -22.86
C GLU A 528 -21.70 22.63 -23.58
N ASP A 529 -20.61 22.37 -22.84
CA ASP A 529 -19.26 22.19 -23.40
C ASP A 529 -19.05 20.78 -23.99
N MET A 530 -19.84 19.81 -23.56
CA MET A 530 -19.59 18.40 -23.85
C MET A 530 -19.54 18.04 -25.33
N PRO A 531 -20.37 18.61 -26.23
CA PRO A 531 -20.25 18.35 -27.66
C PRO A 531 -18.89 18.78 -28.23
N ARG A 532 -18.36 19.94 -27.79
CA ARG A 532 -17.02 20.41 -28.20
C ARG A 532 -15.91 19.53 -27.62
N VAL A 533 -15.99 19.16 -26.35
CA VAL A 533 -15.03 18.23 -25.73
C VAL A 533 -14.98 16.90 -26.49
N ALA A 534 -16.15 16.35 -26.81
CA ALA A 534 -16.27 15.09 -27.54
C ALA A 534 -15.65 15.19 -28.96
N ALA A 535 -15.90 16.31 -29.69
CA ALA A 535 -15.31 16.56 -30.98
C ALA A 535 -13.77 16.62 -30.92
N MET A 536 -13.24 17.39 -29.97
CA MET A 536 -11.78 17.51 -29.78
C MET A 536 -11.12 16.16 -29.46
N LEU A 537 -11.73 15.34 -28.60
CA LEU A 537 -11.21 14.01 -28.26
C LEU A 537 -11.33 13.01 -29.40
N SER A 538 -12.29 13.18 -30.30
CA SER A 538 -12.44 12.35 -31.51
C SER A 538 -11.40 12.68 -32.57
N GLU A 539 -11.00 13.95 -32.66
CA GLU A 539 -10.01 14.44 -33.62
C GLU A 539 -8.55 14.17 -33.20
N THR A 540 -8.27 14.20 -31.90
CA THR A 540 -6.92 13.95 -31.38
C THR A 540 -6.59 12.45 -31.35
N ARG A 541 -5.32 12.13 -31.71
CA ARG A 541 -4.78 10.76 -31.60
C ARG A 541 -3.83 10.58 -30.42
N HIS A 542 -3.42 11.67 -29.79
CA HIS A 542 -2.31 11.71 -28.83
C HIS A 542 -2.75 11.62 -27.37
N ILE A 543 -4.01 11.93 -27.10
CA ILE A 543 -4.62 11.78 -25.77
C ILE A 543 -5.95 11.03 -25.88
N TYR A 544 -6.41 10.43 -24.78
CA TYR A 544 -7.73 9.82 -24.71
C TYR A 544 -8.34 9.97 -23.31
N ALA A 545 -9.63 10.14 -23.26
CA ALA A 545 -10.36 10.18 -22.00
C ALA A 545 -10.45 8.76 -21.39
N LYS A 546 -9.63 8.49 -20.38
CA LYS A 546 -9.64 7.22 -19.65
C LYS A 546 -10.83 7.15 -18.70
N THR A 547 -11.11 8.26 -18.00
CA THR A 547 -12.30 8.41 -17.17
C THR A 547 -12.94 9.78 -17.36
N VAL A 548 -14.20 9.87 -16.99
CA VAL A 548 -14.95 11.11 -16.78
C VAL A 548 -15.50 11.13 -15.37
N PHE A 549 -15.40 12.27 -14.69
CA PHE A 549 -15.83 12.36 -13.31
C PHE A 549 -16.34 13.74 -12.90
N SER A 550 -17.13 13.77 -11.82
CA SER A 550 -17.59 14.99 -11.18
C SER A 550 -17.40 14.89 -9.65
N HIS A 551 -17.85 15.89 -8.93
CA HIS A 551 -17.80 15.93 -7.45
C HIS A 551 -19.13 16.39 -6.87
N LEU A 552 -19.66 15.62 -5.90
CA LEU A 552 -20.88 15.96 -5.21
C LEU A 552 -20.65 17.14 -4.26
N ALA A 553 -21.54 18.09 -4.25
CA ALA A 553 -21.42 19.32 -3.46
C ALA A 553 -21.93 19.14 -2.03
N CYS A 554 -22.98 18.33 -1.85
CA CYS A 554 -23.73 18.22 -0.59
C CYS A 554 -24.20 16.78 -0.31
N ALA A 555 -23.38 15.78 -0.64
CA ALA A 555 -23.73 14.37 -0.40
C ALA A 555 -23.92 14.03 1.09
N ASP A 556 -23.38 14.83 1.99
CA ASP A 556 -23.48 14.71 3.45
C ASP A 556 -24.68 15.44 4.06
N GLU A 557 -25.42 16.21 3.27
CA GLU A 557 -26.57 16.99 3.73
C GLU A 557 -27.88 16.42 3.17
N PRO A 558 -28.66 15.65 3.96
CA PRO A 558 -29.91 15.02 3.48
C PRO A 558 -30.96 15.99 2.98
N SER A 559 -30.98 17.23 3.48
CA SER A 559 -31.90 18.26 3.02
C SER A 559 -31.65 18.72 1.57
N GLU A 560 -30.46 18.42 1.03
CA GLU A 560 -30.00 18.77 -0.31
C GLU A 560 -29.99 17.58 -1.29
N ASP A 561 -30.71 16.50 -0.98
CA ASP A 561 -30.73 15.30 -1.82
C ASP A 561 -31.23 15.58 -3.23
N ASP A 562 -32.23 16.42 -3.40
CA ASP A 562 -32.71 16.82 -4.72
C ASP A 562 -31.60 17.46 -5.57
N TYR A 563 -30.75 18.26 -4.95
CA TYR A 563 -29.60 18.85 -5.63
C TYR A 563 -28.57 17.79 -6.02
N THR A 564 -28.28 16.86 -5.12
CA THR A 564 -27.38 15.72 -5.37
C THR A 564 -27.89 14.83 -6.51
N LEU A 565 -29.20 14.51 -6.52
CA LEU A 565 -29.84 13.75 -7.60
C LEU A 565 -29.78 14.48 -8.95
N ASN A 566 -29.95 15.80 -8.94
CA ASN A 566 -29.76 16.60 -10.16
C ASN A 566 -28.29 16.57 -10.67
N GLN A 567 -27.29 16.55 -9.75
CA GLN A 567 -25.90 16.38 -10.15
C GLN A 567 -25.65 15.04 -10.88
N PHE A 568 -26.27 13.95 -10.44
CA PHE A 568 -26.22 12.66 -11.15
C PHE A 568 -26.87 12.75 -12.53
N ALA A 569 -28.05 13.36 -12.62
CA ALA A 569 -28.74 13.51 -13.90
C ALA A 569 -27.95 14.33 -14.93
N ILE A 570 -27.30 15.41 -14.52
CA ILE A 570 -26.40 16.19 -15.36
C ILE A 570 -25.21 15.34 -15.79
N PHE A 571 -24.60 14.60 -14.85
CA PHE A 571 -23.45 13.74 -15.12
C PHE A 571 -23.76 12.66 -16.17
N ASP A 572 -24.91 12.01 -16.04
CA ASP A 572 -25.33 10.96 -16.98
C ASP A 572 -25.59 11.54 -18.39
N ARG A 573 -26.22 12.73 -18.54
CA ARG A 573 -26.38 13.39 -19.84
C ARG A 573 -25.02 13.74 -20.47
N CYS A 574 -24.10 14.29 -19.68
CA CYS A 574 -22.74 14.57 -20.16
C CYS A 574 -22.03 13.30 -20.64
N TYR A 575 -22.17 12.22 -19.89
CA TYR A 575 -21.60 10.93 -20.28
C TYR A 575 -22.20 10.36 -21.56
N GLU A 576 -23.51 10.49 -21.75
CA GLU A 576 -24.17 10.04 -22.98
C GLU A 576 -23.61 10.74 -24.23
N ILE A 577 -23.30 12.02 -24.14
CA ILE A 577 -22.70 12.77 -25.24
C ILE A 577 -21.31 12.18 -25.58
N LEU A 578 -20.46 11.93 -24.57
CA LEU A 578 -19.14 11.35 -24.76
C LEU A 578 -19.23 9.92 -25.32
N SER A 579 -20.08 9.08 -24.75
CA SER A 579 -20.21 7.67 -25.12
C SER A 579 -20.72 7.46 -26.55
N LYS A 580 -21.51 8.40 -27.07
CA LYS A 580 -22.01 8.38 -28.45
C LYS A 580 -20.94 8.86 -29.45
N ALA A 581 -20.06 9.75 -29.05
CA ALA A 581 -19.07 10.37 -29.92
C ALA A 581 -17.72 9.60 -29.97
N LEU A 582 -17.34 8.94 -28.88
CA LEU A 582 -16.03 8.31 -28.77
C LEU A 582 -16.10 6.81 -29.14
N PRO A 583 -15.13 6.28 -29.91
CA PRO A 583 -15.13 4.87 -30.36
C PRO A 583 -14.62 3.89 -29.29
N TYR A 584 -14.45 4.35 -28.05
CA TYR A 584 -13.96 3.56 -26.92
C TYR A 584 -14.75 3.88 -25.65
N HIS A 585 -14.73 2.94 -24.69
CA HIS A 585 -15.42 3.10 -23.43
C HIS A 585 -14.66 4.06 -22.50
N VAL A 586 -15.34 5.10 -22.00
CA VAL A 586 -14.84 6.04 -20.99
C VAL A 586 -15.41 5.62 -19.64
N LYS A 587 -14.58 5.31 -18.66
CA LYS A 587 -15.02 4.92 -17.32
C LYS A 587 -15.54 6.11 -16.52
N ARG A 588 -16.44 5.88 -15.57
CA ARG A 588 -17.17 6.95 -14.83
C ARG A 588 -16.94 6.87 -13.33
N HIS A 589 -16.85 8.03 -12.66
CA HIS A 589 -16.92 8.10 -11.20
C HIS A 589 -17.41 9.47 -10.71
N ILE A 590 -18.23 9.48 -9.65
CA ILE A 590 -18.75 10.70 -9.05
C ILE A 590 -18.77 10.65 -7.51
N LEU A 591 -19.02 9.49 -6.89
CA LEU A 591 -19.19 9.34 -5.45
C LEU A 591 -17.93 9.68 -4.67
N ASN A 592 -18.08 10.46 -3.59
CA ASN A 592 -17.11 10.67 -2.52
C ASN A 592 -17.37 9.68 -1.36
N SER A 593 -16.68 9.79 -0.21
CA SER A 593 -16.86 8.89 0.93
C SER A 593 -18.31 8.78 1.38
N THR A 594 -19.02 9.90 1.50
CA THR A 594 -20.44 9.94 1.88
C THR A 594 -21.32 9.31 0.81
N GLY A 595 -21.07 9.70 -0.45
CA GLY A 595 -21.85 9.19 -1.59
C GLY A 595 -21.78 7.68 -1.74
N ILE A 596 -20.64 7.04 -1.39
CA ILE A 596 -20.47 5.57 -1.42
C ILE A 596 -21.51 4.90 -0.51
N VAL A 597 -21.81 5.49 0.65
CA VAL A 597 -22.76 4.93 1.62
C VAL A 597 -24.20 5.29 1.28
N ARG A 598 -24.44 6.54 0.85
CA ARG A 598 -25.80 7.06 0.66
C ARG A 598 -26.42 6.77 -0.71
N PHE A 599 -25.59 6.68 -1.77
CA PHE A 599 -26.09 6.57 -3.16
C PHE A 599 -25.42 5.37 -3.88
N PRO A 600 -25.57 4.14 -3.36
CA PRO A 600 -24.86 2.95 -3.89
C PRO A 600 -25.27 2.60 -5.34
N GLU A 601 -26.41 3.09 -5.84
CA GLU A 601 -26.85 2.92 -7.23
C GLU A 601 -25.98 3.67 -8.25
N HIS A 602 -25.28 4.75 -7.83
CA HIS A 602 -24.44 5.60 -8.67
C HIS A 602 -22.93 5.28 -8.57
N GLN A 603 -22.55 4.04 -8.23
CA GLN A 603 -21.12 3.64 -8.07
C GLN A 603 -20.33 3.70 -9.37
N TYR A 604 -20.97 3.45 -10.52
CA TYR A 604 -20.34 3.37 -11.84
C TYR A 604 -19.09 2.46 -11.85
N ASP A 605 -18.02 2.86 -12.60
CA ASP A 605 -16.79 2.09 -12.71
C ASP A 605 -15.86 2.30 -11.51
N PHE A 606 -15.88 3.49 -10.90
CA PHE A 606 -15.06 3.82 -9.73
C PHE A 606 -15.84 4.67 -8.72
N VAL A 607 -15.32 4.63 -7.47
CA VAL A 607 -15.70 5.56 -6.40
C VAL A 607 -14.45 6.22 -5.84
N ARG A 608 -14.58 7.40 -5.21
CA ARG A 608 -13.45 8.10 -4.60
C ARG A 608 -13.56 8.13 -3.08
N LEU A 609 -12.64 7.42 -2.45
CA LEU A 609 -12.52 7.34 -0.99
C LEU A 609 -11.58 8.44 -0.49
N GLY A 610 -12.13 9.40 0.22
CA GLY A 610 -11.41 10.52 0.83
C GLY A 610 -11.28 10.38 2.34
N ILE A 611 -11.90 11.29 3.07
CA ILE A 611 -11.74 11.42 4.54
C ILE A 611 -12.16 10.17 5.32
N GLY A 612 -13.11 9.40 4.80
CA GLY A 612 -13.52 8.13 5.41
C GLY A 612 -12.37 7.11 5.51
N LEU A 613 -11.38 7.16 4.60
CA LEU A 613 -10.18 6.33 4.67
C LEU A 613 -9.40 6.58 5.96
N TYR A 614 -9.40 7.81 6.44
CA TYR A 614 -8.69 8.27 7.65
C TYR A 614 -9.51 8.08 8.94
N GLY A 615 -10.68 7.44 8.84
CA GLY A 615 -11.52 7.10 9.99
C GLY A 615 -12.42 8.23 10.47
N ILE A 616 -12.60 9.28 9.68
CA ILE A 616 -13.48 10.39 10.02
C ILE A 616 -14.86 10.14 9.39
N PRO A 617 -15.90 9.92 10.20
CA PRO A 617 -17.26 9.80 9.69
C PRO A 617 -17.76 11.13 9.14
N THR A 618 -18.45 11.10 8.01
CA THR A 618 -19.12 12.27 7.42
C THR A 618 -20.63 12.23 7.66
N MET A 619 -21.12 11.14 8.27
CA MET A 619 -22.50 10.94 8.69
C MET A 619 -22.54 10.49 10.14
N TYR A 620 -23.47 11.05 10.91
CA TYR A 620 -23.62 10.75 12.35
C TYR A 620 -24.93 9.97 12.65
N ASP A 621 -25.45 9.29 11.65
CA ASP A 621 -26.65 8.44 11.73
C ASP A 621 -26.31 6.97 12.12
N GLY A 622 -25.06 6.69 12.42
CA GLY A 622 -24.54 5.34 12.73
C GLY A 622 -24.05 4.55 11.51
N SER A 623 -24.30 4.99 10.28
CA SER A 623 -23.92 4.27 9.05
C SER A 623 -22.41 4.15 8.85
N MET A 624 -21.61 5.00 9.53
CA MET A 624 -20.15 5.02 9.51
C MET A 624 -19.52 4.79 10.90
N SER A 625 -20.25 4.23 11.85
CA SER A 625 -19.78 4.02 13.23
C SER A 625 -18.66 2.98 13.35
N GLU A 626 -18.47 2.14 12.35
CA GLU A 626 -17.41 1.13 12.31
C GLU A 626 -16.04 1.68 11.90
N LEU A 627 -15.98 2.93 11.43
CA LEU A 627 -14.71 3.54 11.05
C LEU A 627 -13.76 3.66 12.25
N ARG A 628 -12.49 3.38 12.02
CA ARG A 628 -11.42 3.43 13.03
C ARG A 628 -10.54 4.65 12.80
N ASN A 629 -10.16 5.31 13.88
CA ASN A 629 -9.21 6.42 13.81
C ASN A 629 -7.85 5.93 13.31
N VAL A 630 -7.32 6.60 12.28
CA VAL A 630 -6.03 6.25 11.65
C VAL A 630 -4.89 7.04 12.26
N SER A 631 -5.13 8.27 12.71
CA SER A 631 -4.10 9.22 13.06
C SER A 631 -4.21 9.70 14.50
N ARG A 632 -3.12 9.63 15.24
CA ARG A 632 -3.02 10.16 16.62
C ARG A 632 -1.82 11.08 16.72
N LEU A 633 -2.05 12.31 17.21
CA LEU A 633 -0.99 13.28 17.52
C LEU A 633 -0.71 13.26 19.02
N THR A 634 0.52 12.96 19.38
CA THR A 634 0.96 12.88 20.78
C THR A 634 2.23 13.66 21.00
N SER A 635 2.43 14.05 22.26
CA SER A 635 3.65 14.69 22.77
C SER A 635 3.92 14.19 24.18
N THR A 636 4.85 14.82 24.90
CA THR A 636 5.22 14.46 26.27
C THR A 636 5.20 15.67 27.18
N VAL A 637 5.03 15.45 28.48
CA VAL A 637 5.16 16.49 29.50
C VAL A 637 6.65 16.74 29.78
N ILE A 638 7.14 17.97 29.52
CA ILE A 638 8.56 18.28 29.72
C ILE A 638 8.84 19.06 31.03
N SER A 639 7.80 19.63 31.65
CA SER A 639 7.95 20.37 32.92
C SER A 639 6.61 20.46 33.62
N ILE A 640 6.64 20.38 34.96
CA ILE A 640 5.47 20.59 35.82
C ILE A 640 5.81 21.63 36.86
N LYS A 641 4.91 22.61 37.06
CA LYS A 641 5.08 23.69 38.04
C LYS A 641 3.78 23.96 38.82
N HIS A 642 3.93 24.30 40.09
CA HIS A 642 2.83 24.67 40.97
C HIS A 642 2.73 26.17 41.05
N TRP A 643 1.55 26.71 40.82
CA TRP A 643 1.25 28.16 40.85
C TRP A 643 0.08 28.43 41.78
N LYS A 644 0.05 29.67 42.32
CA LYS A 644 -1.01 30.09 43.22
C LYS A 644 -2.19 30.70 42.47
N ALA A 645 -3.35 30.68 43.12
CA ALA A 645 -4.49 31.47 42.68
C ALA A 645 -4.10 32.93 42.46
N GLY A 646 -4.48 33.50 41.31
CA GLY A 646 -4.09 34.86 40.91
C GLY A 646 -2.83 34.96 40.06
N ASP A 647 -1.99 33.90 40.00
CA ASP A 647 -0.85 33.84 39.07
C ASP A 647 -1.32 33.80 37.63
N THR A 648 -0.38 34.04 36.69
CA THR A 648 -0.67 34.11 35.28
C THR A 648 0.29 33.27 34.46
N VAL A 649 -0.23 32.63 33.38
CA VAL A 649 0.52 31.73 32.48
C VAL A 649 0.51 32.31 31.05
N GLY A 650 1.66 32.24 30.37
CA GLY A 650 1.84 32.55 28.97
C GLY A 650 1.90 34.05 28.63
N TYR A 651 1.92 34.33 27.33
CA TYR A 651 2.07 35.70 26.79
C TYR A 651 0.95 36.62 27.21
N ASN A 652 1.31 37.90 27.45
CA ASN A 652 0.42 38.96 27.87
C ASN A 652 -0.34 38.66 29.18
N ARG A 653 0.09 37.66 29.94
CA ARG A 653 -0.51 37.27 31.23
C ARG A 653 -2.00 36.91 31.09
N ARG A 654 -2.41 36.34 29.95
CA ARG A 654 -3.83 36.09 29.67
C ARG A 654 -4.36 34.79 30.30
N GLY A 655 -3.50 33.80 30.59
CA GLY A 655 -3.87 32.61 31.37
C GLY A 655 -3.93 32.94 32.86
N ARG A 656 -5.10 33.37 33.37
CA ARG A 656 -5.29 33.72 34.79
C ARG A 656 -5.75 32.47 35.55
N LEU A 657 -5.02 32.12 36.61
CA LEU A 657 -5.36 31.01 37.48
C LEU A 657 -6.35 31.46 38.56
N THR A 658 -7.47 30.78 38.65
CA THR A 658 -8.54 31.06 39.61
C THR A 658 -8.41 30.27 40.92
N ARG A 659 -7.55 29.24 40.92
CA ARG A 659 -7.23 28.34 42.03
C ARG A 659 -5.72 28.05 42.05
N ASP A 660 -5.23 27.49 43.13
CA ASP A 660 -3.91 26.89 43.16
C ASP A 660 -3.88 25.78 42.13
N SER A 661 -2.95 25.82 41.17
CA SER A 661 -2.95 24.98 39.98
C SER A 661 -1.59 24.34 39.71
N VAL A 662 -1.63 23.15 39.17
CA VAL A 662 -0.47 22.40 38.64
C VAL A 662 -0.49 22.55 37.13
N ILE A 663 0.54 23.19 36.57
CA ILE A 663 0.62 23.47 35.13
C ILE A 663 1.74 22.64 34.51
N ALA A 664 1.39 21.81 33.52
CA ALA A 664 2.34 21.09 32.71
C ALA A 664 2.66 21.83 31.41
N THR A 665 3.91 21.76 30.99
CA THR A 665 4.40 22.29 29.72
C THR A 665 4.60 21.14 28.74
N VAL A 666 4.09 21.26 27.51
CA VAL A 666 4.12 20.27 26.43
C VAL A 666 4.83 20.88 25.23
N PRO A 667 5.84 20.20 24.62
CA PRO A 667 6.63 20.73 23.50
C PRO A 667 5.89 20.54 22.16
N VAL A 668 4.71 21.16 22.07
CA VAL A 668 3.90 21.21 20.86
C VAL A 668 3.27 22.60 20.73
N GLY A 669 3.33 23.19 19.56
CA GLY A 669 2.82 24.53 19.32
C GLY A 669 2.30 24.75 17.90
N TYR A 670 2.09 26.02 17.52
CA TYR A 670 1.51 26.32 16.22
C TYR A 670 2.47 26.06 15.05
N ALA A 671 3.77 25.97 15.28
CA ALA A 671 4.72 25.54 14.25
C ALA A 671 4.63 24.02 13.95
N ASP A 672 4.03 23.25 14.87
CA ASP A 672 3.71 21.84 14.68
C ASP A 672 2.36 21.64 13.99
N GLY A 673 1.56 22.69 13.88
CA GLY A 673 0.23 22.66 13.27
C GLY A 673 -0.93 22.80 14.26
N ILE A 674 -0.66 23.14 15.54
CA ILE A 674 -1.70 23.33 16.54
C ILE A 674 -2.22 24.78 16.48
N ASP A 675 -3.51 24.94 16.16
CA ASP A 675 -4.11 26.25 16.04
C ASP A 675 -4.08 27.01 17.38
N ARG A 676 -3.74 28.30 17.33
CA ARG A 676 -3.65 29.16 18.52
C ARG A 676 -4.98 29.37 19.23
N HIS A 677 -6.12 29.24 18.55
CA HIS A 677 -7.45 29.37 19.14
C HIS A 677 -7.80 28.19 20.06
N LEU A 678 -7.04 27.09 20.01
CA LEU A 678 -7.16 26.00 20.99
C LEU A 678 -6.58 26.36 22.37
N GLY A 679 -5.91 27.50 22.52
CA GLY A 679 -5.46 28.02 23.80
C GLY A 679 -6.59 28.57 24.69
N TYR A 680 -6.22 29.09 25.84
CA TYR A 680 -7.10 29.81 26.79
C TYR A 680 -8.23 28.97 27.39
N GLY A 681 -8.08 27.64 27.45
CA GLY A 681 -9.10 26.70 27.92
C GLY A 681 -10.15 26.34 26.87
N ASN A 682 -9.98 26.78 25.61
CA ASN A 682 -10.91 26.45 24.55
C ASN A 682 -10.84 24.98 24.15
N ALA A 683 -9.69 24.34 24.34
CA ALA A 683 -9.51 22.90 24.14
C ALA A 683 -8.88 22.24 25.37
N SER A 684 -9.02 20.92 25.45
CA SER A 684 -8.32 20.09 26.43
C SER A 684 -7.48 19.05 25.70
N PHE A 685 -6.35 18.68 26.28
CA PHE A 685 -5.53 17.54 25.84
C PHE A 685 -5.62 16.41 26.88
N ALA A 686 -5.41 15.16 26.46
CA ALA A 686 -5.57 14.05 27.38
C ALA A 686 -4.22 13.60 27.96
N VAL A 687 -4.14 13.47 29.29
CA VAL A 687 -2.98 12.93 30.02
C VAL A 687 -3.49 11.84 30.93
N ASN A 688 -2.97 10.61 30.77
CA ASN A 688 -3.36 9.46 31.60
C ASN A 688 -4.89 9.26 31.71
N GLY A 689 -5.61 9.50 30.60
CA GLY A 689 -7.08 9.38 30.53
C GLY A 689 -7.87 10.58 31.08
N HIS A 690 -7.20 11.65 31.54
CA HIS A 690 -7.83 12.85 32.05
C HIS A 690 -7.76 13.98 31.03
N LEU A 691 -8.85 14.71 30.84
CA LEU A 691 -8.90 15.88 29.98
C LEU A 691 -8.32 17.09 30.73
N CYS A 692 -7.22 17.64 30.26
CA CYS A 692 -6.47 18.72 30.83
C CYS A 692 -6.63 19.98 29.96
N PRO A 693 -7.32 21.05 30.41
CA PRO A 693 -7.56 22.22 29.59
C PRO A 693 -6.27 22.99 29.30
N THR A 694 -6.18 23.59 28.12
CA THR A 694 -5.08 24.47 27.75
C THR A 694 -5.12 25.74 28.60
N VAL A 695 -3.95 26.28 28.99
CA VAL A 695 -3.83 27.48 29.79
C VAL A 695 -2.96 28.51 29.07
N GLY A 696 -3.47 29.75 28.99
CA GLY A 696 -2.79 30.79 28.22
C GLY A 696 -2.74 30.50 26.74
N SER A 697 -1.82 31.16 26.03
CA SER A 697 -1.71 30.99 24.57
C SER A 697 -0.97 29.72 24.20
N ILE A 698 -1.37 29.08 23.10
CA ILE A 698 -0.48 28.19 22.36
C ILE A 698 0.69 29.03 21.82
N CYS A 699 1.92 28.66 22.15
CA CYS A 699 3.14 29.31 21.67
C CYS A 699 3.62 28.67 20.34
N MET A 700 4.77 29.12 19.84
CA MET A 700 5.33 28.59 18.60
C MET A 700 5.64 27.10 18.71
N ASP A 701 6.33 26.69 19.77
CA ASP A 701 6.89 25.36 19.94
C ASP A 701 6.42 24.65 21.22
N ILE A 702 5.65 25.34 22.08
CA ILE A 702 5.15 24.78 23.35
C ILE A 702 3.74 25.29 23.68
N CYS A 703 3.03 24.51 24.47
CA CYS A 703 1.78 24.93 25.11
C CYS A 703 1.75 24.51 26.60
N MET A 704 0.80 25.04 27.34
CA MET A 704 0.61 24.73 28.74
C MET A 704 -0.80 24.17 28.95
N ILE A 705 -0.91 23.17 29.83
CA ILE A 705 -2.17 22.54 30.23
C ILE A 705 -2.30 22.47 31.73
N ASP A 706 -3.52 22.61 32.25
CA ASP A 706 -3.83 22.47 33.67
C ASP A 706 -4.03 20.99 34.03
N VAL A 707 -3.08 20.42 34.76
CA VAL A 707 -3.09 19.02 35.22
C VAL A 707 -3.41 18.92 36.71
N THR A 708 -4.03 19.96 37.32
CA THR A 708 -4.33 20.00 38.77
C THR A 708 -5.14 18.79 39.22
N ASP A 709 -6.08 18.33 38.40
CA ASP A 709 -7.01 17.25 38.73
C ASP A 709 -6.57 15.91 38.12
N ALA A 710 -5.38 15.85 37.52
CA ALA A 710 -4.82 14.65 36.90
C ALA A 710 -3.54 14.19 37.60
N VAL A 711 -3.32 12.87 37.63
CA VAL A 711 -2.01 12.33 38.03
C VAL A 711 -1.09 12.52 36.81
N CYS A 712 -0.04 13.32 36.97
CA CYS A 712 0.83 13.68 35.86
C CYS A 712 2.29 13.84 36.34
N GLU A 713 3.21 13.21 35.62
CA GLU A 713 4.66 13.31 35.84
C GLU A 713 5.37 13.78 34.57
N VAL A 714 6.60 14.28 34.72
CA VAL A 714 7.46 14.63 33.57
C VAL A 714 7.78 13.34 32.80
N GLY A 715 7.58 13.35 31.48
CA GLY A 715 7.70 12.20 30.60
C GLY A 715 6.36 11.54 30.26
N ASP A 716 5.27 11.90 30.93
CA ASP A 716 3.95 11.37 30.61
C ASP A 716 3.50 11.78 29.22
N ARG A 717 2.80 10.88 28.55
CA ARG A 717 2.25 11.07 27.21
C ARG A 717 1.04 11.98 27.26
N VAL A 718 1.00 12.92 26.32
CA VAL A 718 -0.12 13.84 26.08
C VAL A 718 -0.72 13.54 24.72
N GLU A 719 -2.01 13.16 24.67
CA GLU A 719 -2.76 13.06 23.43
C GLU A 719 -3.37 14.43 23.09
N ILE A 720 -2.98 14.96 21.94
CA ILE A 720 -3.52 16.22 21.40
C ILE A 720 -4.80 15.91 20.62
N PHE A 721 -4.73 14.94 19.72
CA PHE A 721 -5.90 14.29 19.15
C PHE A 721 -5.61 12.80 18.88
N GLY A 722 -6.66 12.00 18.89
CA GLY A 722 -6.57 10.55 18.76
C GLY A 722 -7.92 9.90 19.03
N ASP A 723 -7.95 8.95 19.95
CA ASP A 723 -9.15 8.22 20.30
C ASP A 723 -9.96 8.92 21.40
N THR A 724 -9.29 9.61 22.33
CA THR A 724 -9.94 10.37 23.41
C THR A 724 -10.43 11.70 22.92
N ILE A 725 -9.61 12.41 22.14
CA ILE A 725 -9.91 13.72 21.58
C ILE A 725 -9.91 13.56 20.06
N THR A 726 -11.09 13.49 19.47
CA THR A 726 -11.19 13.30 18.04
C THR A 726 -10.83 14.56 17.25
N PRO A 727 -10.32 14.44 16.01
CA PRO A 727 -10.14 15.61 15.14
C PRO A 727 -11.43 16.42 14.95
N GLN A 728 -12.61 15.79 15.04
CA GLN A 728 -13.90 16.46 14.98
C GLN A 728 -14.11 17.40 16.18
N MET A 729 -13.78 16.96 17.40
CA MET A 729 -13.91 17.83 18.60
C MET A 729 -13.06 19.11 18.49
N LEU A 730 -11.84 18.98 17.95
CA LEU A 730 -10.99 20.15 17.70
C LEU A 730 -11.53 21.04 16.58
N ALA A 731 -12.06 20.44 15.53
CA ALA A 731 -12.69 21.15 14.43
C ALA A 731 -13.91 21.97 14.91
N ASP A 732 -14.77 21.35 15.73
CA ASP A 732 -15.95 22.02 16.31
C ASP A 732 -15.51 23.23 17.16
N THR A 733 -14.47 23.08 17.98
CA THR A 733 -13.91 24.17 18.78
C THR A 733 -13.40 25.32 17.91
N LEU A 734 -12.83 25.03 16.77
CA LEU A 734 -12.27 25.99 15.82
C LEU A 734 -13.29 26.51 14.79
N THR A 735 -14.52 26.00 14.81
CA THR A 735 -15.56 26.29 13.78
C THR A 735 -15.05 25.97 12.36
N THR A 736 -14.40 24.83 12.19
CA THR A 736 -13.84 24.31 10.94
C THR A 736 -14.19 22.84 10.74
N ILE A 737 -13.45 22.15 9.88
CA ILE A 737 -13.66 20.74 9.50
C ILE A 737 -12.44 19.88 9.86
N PRO A 738 -12.61 18.58 10.15
CA PRO A 738 -11.50 17.67 10.50
C PRO A 738 -10.38 17.60 9.45
N TYR A 739 -10.70 17.89 8.20
CA TYR A 739 -9.69 17.96 7.13
C TYR A 739 -8.59 18.98 7.46
N GLU A 740 -8.97 20.16 7.96
CA GLU A 740 -8.03 21.23 8.29
C GLU A 740 -7.16 20.81 9.49
N ILE A 741 -7.76 20.17 10.49
CA ILE A 741 -7.01 19.65 11.66
C ILE A 741 -5.92 18.68 11.24
N LEU A 742 -6.26 17.72 10.38
CA LEU A 742 -5.29 16.70 9.92
C LEU A 742 -4.21 17.30 9.02
N THR A 743 -4.61 18.15 8.06
CA THR A 743 -3.68 18.69 7.05
C THR A 743 -2.81 19.82 7.59
N SER A 744 -3.15 20.43 8.74
CA SER A 744 -2.33 21.47 9.37
C SER A 744 -1.05 20.92 9.98
N ILE A 745 -0.96 19.61 10.27
CA ILE A 745 0.19 19.02 10.95
C ILE A 745 1.46 19.16 10.11
N SER A 746 2.40 19.93 10.63
CA SER A 746 3.65 20.31 9.97
C SER A 746 4.50 19.08 9.58
N PRO A 747 5.22 19.12 8.45
CA PRO A 747 6.19 18.07 8.09
C PRO A 747 7.29 17.84 9.13
N ARG A 748 7.59 18.82 10.02
CA ARG A 748 8.57 18.67 11.10
C ARG A 748 8.12 17.67 12.18
N VAL A 749 6.81 17.43 12.34
CA VAL A 749 6.28 16.39 13.21
C VAL A 749 6.56 15.04 12.57
N LYS A 750 7.27 14.17 13.26
CA LYS A 750 7.61 12.86 12.75
C LYS A 750 6.39 11.94 12.67
N ARG A 751 6.24 11.21 11.56
CA ARG A 751 5.21 10.17 11.38
C ARG A 751 5.78 8.82 11.75
N ILE A 752 5.05 8.08 12.57
CA ILE A 752 5.37 6.71 12.95
C ILE A 752 4.23 5.81 12.48
N TYR A 753 4.56 4.89 11.59
CA TYR A 753 3.59 3.94 11.05
C TYR A 753 3.67 2.63 11.82
N TYR A 754 2.51 2.10 12.21
CA TYR A 754 2.45 0.83 12.92
C TYR A 754 1.28 -0.03 12.46
N ARG A 755 1.37 -1.32 12.77
CA ARG A 755 0.31 -2.32 12.62
C ARG A 755 0.06 -2.98 13.96
N GLU A 756 -1.21 -3.24 14.27
CA GLU A 756 -1.65 -3.93 15.50
C GLU A 756 -1.52 -5.45 15.40
#